data_c27b5ad9348ff3215d41049ca8039f37
#
_entry.id   c27b5ad9348ff3215d41049ca8039f37
#
_cell.length_a   1.000
_cell.length_b   1.000
_cell.length_c   1.000
_cell.angle_alpha   90.00
_cell.angle_beta   90.00
_cell.angle_gamma   90.00
#
_symmetry.space_group_name_H-M   'P 1'
#
loop_
_entity.id
_entity.type
_entity.pdbx_description
1 polymer ?
#
loop_
_entity_poly.entity_id
_entity_poly.type
_entity_poly.pdbx_seq_one_letter_code
_entity_poly.pdbx_strand_id
1 'polypeptide(L)'
;MFKKVNCLALMFGLGMTFVGLVACEDTTSASRPNDAPPVQIETTVVQDSNGNSYVRIDTIPSTLDTHKTIDPVTGDTFVVIDTLFIPADTTPHWVGNSALLITEISPVNLNWLDENGDDPGWIEIYNAGTEAANLKGYALVENLNKSRKWVFGDELIAAKSFRTVFCDKNNVVAVETTGEGEFHARTHTNWKLEKSGGSVYLIDPYYGIRDSVQYPELSAGLSWGIVDGGSWKYFATPTPEQPNNVSVAYDALAPKFNFNGNQGGFYTKEVTLNPPTVSDGLKVRCTQDGSAPTEKSPEFNSAIVISKNTVLRCAAYKQGLLTTEVVTNTYFIGETVNMPVVAVSVDPSFFTKYYKKTNGGEPDMKHDQMYAPNESYPEDPELPVHVEYFENGSKSTEKAWESEAGISLMGGWSRMERKKSVAIVMREEYGGGWLHYPLFETRKGVNDKYKGFNLRNNGNRFVADYFADAVGGAILEGSGVDYQRSRQVVVFYNGTYYGIHDMRERYNKNFVETNYGIDANSVNFIKHLNKTVTASNGTTADYLAMLAFINGNDMTVAENYEMAKSLIDIGNFADYMLAEMYIHNGDWPDNNVRAWKSPETPWKFMIYDLDHGFQWDWSVSGFSESTNMFKWVKQGGKNGCNSDNLCFAKLYNNLIKNDNFKRLFVNHASVMLGSYLNGANVTAKAKFLAGMLDASDVSRDMAVEAYMDRRGQYSHSFDPYGEKLGPWANERDDEFKSEIQSEFGLSGMGTVKIASNGKGVVLMEGMNLPGSTSSSTNYSGKFFTGGMMELTAVPVEGAVFAGWSDGVTEATRFVAVVDGLTLTANFK
;
A
#
# COMPACT_ATOMS: atom_id res chain seq x y z
N MET A 1 -18.05 -28.42 0.00
CA MET A 1 -17.17 -29.62 -0.12
C MET A 1 -16.68 -29.96 1.28
N PHE A 2 -17.23 -30.97 1.89
CA PHE A 2 -16.84 -31.32 3.25
C PHE A 2 -15.52 -32.10 3.23
N LYS A 3 -14.50 -31.61 3.93
CA LYS A 3 -13.32 -32.41 4.17
C LYS A 3 -13.64 -33.50 5.22
N LYS A 4 -13.32 -34.71 4.90
CA LYS A 4 -13.31 -35.80 5.92
C LYS A 4 -12.33 -35.40 7.03
N VAL A 5 -12.83 -35.23 8.23
CA VAL A 5 -12.01 -35.07 9.42
C VAL A 5 -11.88 -36.41 10.08
N ASN A 6 -10.69 -36.95 10.22
CA ASN A 6 -10.43 -38.17 10.95
C ASN A 6 -10.67 -37.89 12.45
N CYS A 7 -11.42 -38.77 13.05
CA CYS A 7 -11.85 -38.62 14.43
C CYS A 7 -10.73 -38.83 15.43
N LEU A 8 -10.75 -37.98 16.46
CA LEU A 8 -9.83 -38.10 17.59
C LEU A 8 -10.45 -38.98 18.67
N ALA A 9 -9.70 -39.95 19.20
CA ALA A 9 -10.11 -40.69 20.38
C ALA A 9 -9.80 -39.90 21.65
N LEU A 10 -10.79 -39.64 22.45
CA LEU A 10 -10.70 -38.86 23.70
C LEU A 10 -10.84 -39.80 24.91
N MET A 11 -9.90 -39.72 25.84
CA MET A 11 -9.96 -40.49 27.08
C MET A 11 -10.79 -39.75 28.13
N PHE A 12 -11.69 -40.46 28.78
CA PHE A 12 -12.39 -40.02 29.98
C PHE A 12 -11.90 -40.80 31.20
N GLY A 13 -11.53 -40.07 32.23
CA GLY A 13 -11.24 -40.67 33.54
C GLY A 13 -12.53 -40.95 34.30
N LEU A 14 -12.69 -42.19 34.63
CA LEU A 14 -13.54 -42.81 35.62
C LEU A 14 -15.05 -42.48 35.76
N GLY A 15 -15.87 -43.51 35.49
CA GLY A 15 -16.99 -43.91 36.39
C GLY A 15 -18.39 -43.56 35.99
N MET A 16 -18.72 -43.17 34.74
CA MET A 16 -20.12 -43.20 34.29
C MET A 16 -20.24 -43.79 32.90
N THR A 17 -21.10 -44.80 32.79
CA THR A 17 -21.45 -45.43 31.54
C THR A 17 -22.48 -44.54 30.82
N PHE A 18 -22.02 -43.81 29.84
CA PHE A 18 -22.95 -43.12 28.91
C PHE A 18 -23.04 -43.97 27.64
N VAL A 19 -24.24 -44.32 27.25
CA VAL A 19 -24.56 -44.90 25.95
C VAL A 19 -25.27 -43.82 25.15
N GLY A 20 -24.54 -43.22 24.26
CA GLY A 20 -25.11 -42.32 23.24
C GLY A 20 -24.57 -42.75 21.87
N LEU A 21 -25.43 -42.91 20.90
CA LEU A 21 -25.04 -43.19 19.52
C LEU A 21 -24.97 -41.87 18.72
N VAL A 22 -23.83 -41.60 18.06
CA VAL A 22 -23.68 -40.50 17.10
C VAL A 22 -23.41 -41.11 15.73
N ALA A 23 -24.33 -40.94 14.80
CA ALA A 23 -24.15 -41.34 13.41
C ALA A 23 -23.78 -40.13 12.54
N CYS A 24 -22.66 -40.25 11.84
CA CYS A 24 -22.28 -39.34 10.79
C CYS A 24 -22.46 -40.03 9.43
N GLU A 25 -23.42 -39.65 8.65
CA GLU A 25 -23.49 -40.07 7.25
C GLU A 25 -22.79 -39.09 6.33
N ASP A 26 -21.89 -39.62 5.51
CA ASP A 26 -21.18 -38.93 4.44
C ASP A 26 -22.07 -38.90 3.19
N THR A 27 -22.79 -37.77 2.94
CA THR A 27 -23.55 -37.61 1.71
C THR A 27 -22.73 -36.83 0.70
N THR A 28 -21.94 -37.54 -0.08
CA THR A 28 -21.38 -37.01 -1.33
C THR A 28 -22.45 -37.03 -2.43
N SER A 29 -23.33 -36.05 -2.49
CA SER A 29 -24.10 -35.78 -3.70
C SER A 29 -24.51 -34.33 -3.78
N ALA A 30 -24.37 -33.80 -4.96
CA ALA A 30 -24.54 -32.39 -5.33
C ALA A 30 -26.01 -32.02 -5.53
N SER A 31 -26.89 -32.26 -4.61
CA SER A 31 -28.20 -31.60 -4.51
C SER A 31 -28.81 -31.96 -3.16
N ARG A 32 -28.85 -31.00 -2.25
CA ARG A 32 -29.58 -31.20 -0.99
C ARG A 32 -31.05 -30.88 -1.24
N PRO A 33 -31.95 -31.78 -0.92
CA PRO A 33 -33.34 -31.42 -0.69
C PRO A 33 -33.45 -30.61 0.60
N ASN A 34 -34.37 -29.66 0.67
CA ASN A 34 -34.64 -28.80 1.83
C ASN A 34 -35.03 -29.52 3.13
N ASP A 35 -35.01 -30.83 3.16
CA ASP A 35 -35.49 -31.70 4.26
C ASP A 35 -34.40 -32.64 4.83
N ALA A 36 -33.14 -32.22 4.85
CA ALA A 36 -32.12 -33.05 5.46
C ALA A 36 -32.32 -33.15 6.98
N PRO A 37 -32.32 -34.36 7.57
CA PRO A 37 -32.49 -34.51 9.01
C PRO A 37 -31.36 -33.83 9.80
N PRO A 38 -31.62 -33.41 11.05
CA PRO A 38 -30.61 -32.80 11.89
C PRO A 38 -29.42 -33.77 12.05
N VAL A 39 -28.21 -33.22 11.99
CA VAL A 39 -26.99 -34.01 12.20
C VAL A 39 -26.99 -34.48 13.65
N GLN A 40 -27.15 -35.75 13.84
CA GLN A 40 -27.00 -36.41 15.15
C GLN A 40 -25.54 -36.81 15.32
N ILE A 41 -24.94 -36.47 16.45
CA ILE A 41 -23.61 -36.95 16.82
C ILE A 41 -23.77 -38.21 17.62
N GLU A 42 -23.33 -39.35 17.08
CA GLU A 42 -23.28 -40.61 17.81
C GLU A 42 -21.92 -40.80 18.49
N THR A 43 -21.94 -41.01 19.80
CA THR A 43 -20.73 -41.32 20.57
C THR A 43 -20.72 -42.79 20.96
N THR A 44 -19.62 -43.46 20.65
CA THR A 44 -19.42 -44.85 21.10
C THR A 44 -18.43 -44.87 22.26
N VAL A 45 -18.83 -45.43 23.40
CA VAL A 45 -17.91 -45.65 24.51
C VAL A 45 -17.06 -46.91 24.20
N VAL A 46 -15.74 -46.71 24.14
CA VAL A 46 -14.76 -47.80 23.90
C VAL A 46 -13.87 -47.90 25.13
N GLN A 47 -13.54 -49.13 25.51
CA GLN A 47 -12.56 -49.38 26.59
C GLN A 47 -11.19 -49.75 25.97
N ASP A 48 -10.13 -49.18 26.54
CA ASP A 48 -8.76 -49.54 26.17
C ASP A 48 -8.37 -50.88 26.84
N SER A 49 -7.17 -51.39 26.52
CA SER A 49 -6.62 -52.62 27.07
C SER A 49 -6.38 -52.58 28.57
N ASN A 50 -6.45 -51.40 29.20
CA ASN A 50 -6.26 -51.18 30.63
C ASN A 50 -7.58 -50.94 31.37
N GLY A 51 -8.72 -51.06 30.67
CA GLY A 51 -10.06 -50.89 31.21
C GLY A 51 -10.54 -49.45 31.34
N ASN A 52 -9.80 -48.47 30.81
CA ASN A 52 -10.24 -47.09 30.78
C ASN A 52 -11.27 -46.86 29.66
N SER A 53 -12.33 -46.18 29.97
CA SER A 53 -13.40 -45.85 29.00
C SER A 53 -13.11 -44.52 28.33
N TYR A 54 -13.21 -44.51 27.01
CA TYR A 54 -13.12 -43.26 26.20
C TYR A 54 -14.22 -43.24 25.16
N VAL A 55 -14.58 -42.02 24.77
CA VAL A 55 -15.60 -41.79 23.74
C VAL A 55 -14.91 -41.54 22.40
N ARG A 56 -15.27 -42.35 21.42
CA ARG A 56 -14.86 -42.18 20.03
C ARG A 56 -15.90 -41.32 19.32
N ILE A 57 -15.46 -40.24 18.74
CA ILE A 57 -16.29 -39.36 17.90
C ILE A 57 -15.82 -39.53 16.46
N ASP A 58 -16.73 -40.02 15.60
CA ASP A 58 -16.34 -40.34 14.21
C ASP A 58 -16.34 -39.15 13.26
N THR A 59 -17.01 -38.03 13.57
CA THR A 59 -16.93 -36.79 12.86
C THR A 59 -17.36 -35.64 13.77
N ILE A 60 -16.58 -34.56 13.84
CA ILE A 60 -16.97 -33.30 14.50
C ILE A 60 -17.34 -32.30 13.40
N PRO A 61 -18.58 -31.81 13.32
CA PRO A 61 -18.93 -30.71 12.44
C PRO A 61 -18.14 -29.45 12.84
N SER A 62 -17.66 -28.68 11.88
CA SER A 62 -16.89 -27.45 12.12
C SER A 62 -17.64 -26.35 12.90
N THR A 63 -18.90 -26.58 13.22
CA THR A 63 -19.80 -25.67 13.94
C THR A 63 -20.04 -26.09 15.39
N LEU A 64 -19.41 -27.16 15.88
CA LEU A 64 -19.50 -27.53 17.29
C LEU A 64 -18.55 -26.65 18.12
N ASP A 65 -19.12 -26.05 19.15
CA ASP A 65 -18.35 -25.37 20.17
C ASP A 65 -17.70 -26.43 21.09
N THR A 66 -16.35 -26.40 21.14
CA THR A 66 -15.60 -27.33 21.97
C THR A 66 -14.67 -26.55 22.87
N HIS A 67 -14.76 -26.77 24.18
CA HIS A 67 -13.80 -26.20 25.11
C HIS A 67 -13.11 -27.29 25.95
N LYS A 68 -11.86 -27.03 26.35
CA LYS A 68 -11.11 -27.91 27.22
C LYS A 68 -11.43 -27.62 28.68
N THR A 69 -11.80 -28.63 29.41
CA THR A 69 -12.02 -28.53 30.87
C THR A 69 -11.04 -29.47 31.59
N ILE A 70 -10.54 -29.05 32.73
CA ILE A 70 -9.68 -29.86 33.58
C ILE A 70 -10.53 -30.35 34.76
N ASP A 71 -10.52 -31.64 35.00
CA ASP A 71 -11.15 -32.22 36.18
C ASP A 71 -10.43 -31.72 37.46
N PRO A 72 -11.12 -31.02 38.36
CA PRO A 72 -10.49 -30.44 39.54
C PRO A 72 -10.04 -31.50 40.57
N VAL A 73 -10.46 -32.76 40.41
CA VAL A 73 -10.13 -33.85 41.33
C VAL A 73 -8.98 -34.69 40.77
N THR A 74 -9.01 -35.00 39.49
CA THR A 74 -8.01 -35.91 38.88
C THR A 74 -6.93 -35.15 38.12
N GLY A 75 -7.13 -33.90 37.74
CA GLY A 75 -6.23 -33.12 36.90
C GLY A 75 -6.26 -33.51 35.42
N ASP A 76 -7.16 -34.43 35.03
CA ASP A 76 -7.31 -34.85 33.66
C ASP A 76 -7.98 -33.79 32.79
N THR A 77 -7.46 -33.62 31.58
CA THR A 77 -8.04 -32.66 30.60
C THR A 77 -9.02 -33.42 29.70
N PHE A 78 -10.25 -32.93 29.63
CA PHE A 78 -11.25 -33.44 28.67
C PHE A 78 -11.86 -32.33 27.85
N VAL A 79 -12.35 -32.69 26.66
CA VAL A 79 -13.03 -31.75 25.76
C VAL A 79 -14.53 -31.89 26.01
N VAL A 80 -15.15 -30.77 26.40
CA VAL A 80 -16.61 -30.67 26.47
C VAL A 80 -17.11 -30.22 25.11
N ILE A 81 -18.06 -30.92 24.58
CA ILE A 81 -18.76 -30.56 23.34
C ILE A 81 -20.13 -30.02 23.73
N ASP A 82 -20.32 -28.75 23.57
CA ASP A 82 -21.64 -28.15 23.66
C ASP A 82 -22.42 -28.48 22.39
N THR A 83 -23.43 -29.29 22.50
CA THR A 83 -24.30 -29.68 21.37
C THR A 83 -25.02 -28.46 20.84
N LEU A 84 -24.51 -27.86 19.78
CA LEU A 84 -25.28 -26.90 19.00
C LEU A 84 -26.31 -27.68 18.17
N PHE A 85 -27.58 -27.44 18.42
CA PHE A 85 -28.64 -27.99 17.59
C PHE A 85 -28.60 -27.30 16.23
N ILE A 86 -28.11 -28.00 15.19
CA ILE A 86 -28.14 -27.46 13.82
C ILE A 86 -29.54 -27.73 13.27
N PRO A 87 -30.33 -26.70 12.93
CA PRO A 87 -31.64 -26.88 12.37
C PRO A 87 -31.55 -27.66 11.04
N ALA A 88 -32.56 -28.45 10.78
CA ALA A 88 -32.71 -29.18 9.52
C ALA A 88 -32.76 -28.24 8.30
N ASP A 89 -33.30 -27.04 8.47
CA ASP A 89 -33.30 -25.97 7.48
C ASP A 89 -32.26 -24.91 7.82
N THR A 90 -31.25 -24.80 6.98
CA THR A 90 -30.17 -23.80 7.08
C THR A 90 -30.44 -22.60 6.17
N THR A 91 -31.63 -22.51 5.58
CA THR A 91 -32.00 -21.35 4.75
C THR A 91 -32.42 -20.19 5.65
N PRO A 92 -31.81 -19.00 5.51
CA PRO A 92 -32.23 -17.83 6.26
C PRO A 92 -33.71 -17.53 6.01
N HIS A 93 -34.50 -17.43 7.08
CA HIS A 93 -35.92 -17.15 7.02
C HIS A 93 -36.30 -16.04 7.99
N TRP A 94 -37.30 -15.26 7.62
CA TRP A 94 -37.77 -14.13 8.42
C TRP A 94 -38.57 -14.56 9.62
N VAL A 95 -38.14 -14.16 10.85
CA VAL A 95 -38.86 -14.51 12.08
C VAL A 95 -39.50 -13.32 12.80
N GLY A 96 -39.16 -12.10 12.47
CA GLY A 96 -39.74 -10.89 13.06
C GLY A 96 -39.47 -10.74 14.58
N ASN A 97 -39.95 -9.64 15.16
CA ASN A 97 -39.95 -9.29 16.59
C ASN A 97 -38.68 -9.63 17.37
N SER A 98 -37.58 -9.02 17.03
CA SER A 98 -36.34 -9.11 17.78
C SER A 98 -36.21 -7.96 18.80
N ALA A 99 -35.65 -8.27 19.97
CA ALA A 99 -35.16 -7.24 20.87
C ALA A 99 -33.83 -6.64 20.38
N LEU A 100 -33.10 -7.32 19.50
CA LEU A 100 -31.87 -6.86 18.92
C LEU A 100 -32.16 -6.21 17.57
N LEU A 101 -31.77 -4.95 17.41
CA LEU A 101 -32.05 -4.13 16.23
C LEU A 101 -30.75 -3.52 15.70
N ILE A 102 -30.60 -3.48 14.39
CA ILE A 102 -29.58 -2.65 13.75
C ILE A 102 -30.10 -1.21 13.76
N THR A 103 -29.36 -0.27 14.33
CA THR A 103 -29.82 1.10 14.56
C THR A 103 -29.06 2.15 13.76
N GLU A 104 -27.79 1.90 13.42
CA GLU A 104 -27.01 2.86 12.64
C GLU A 104 -25.91 2.13 11.85
N ILE A 105 -25.57 2.64 10.67
CA ILE A 105 -24.50 2.13 9.79
C ILE A 105 -23.67 3.29 9.26
N SER A 106 -22.34 3.20 9.37
CA SER A 106 -21.39 4.13 8.78
C SER A 106 -20.33 3.37 7.99
N PRO A 107 -20.42 3.27 6.65
CA PRO A 107 -19.48 2.48 5.86
C PRO A 107 -18.08 3.11 5.76
N VAL A 108 -18.00 4.44 5.78
CA VAL A 108 -16.74 5.21 5.75
C VAL A 108 -16.75 6.15 6.93
N ASN A 109 -16.27 5.64 8.04
CA ASN A 109 -16.21 6.34 9.32
C ASN A 109 -15.00 7.29 9.34
N LEU A 110 -15.07 8.38 10.10
CA LEU A 110 -13.97 9.36 10.24
C LEU A 110 -13.58 9.63 11.69
N ASN A 111 -14.43 9.30 12.66
CA ASN A 111 -14.27 9.84 14.01
C ASN A 111 -14.43 8.80 15.14
N TRP A 112 -14.92 7.62 14.83
CA TRP A 112 -15.09 6.55 15.80
C TRP A 112 -13.95 5.54 15.67
N LEU A 113 -12.97 5.65 16.56
CA LEU A 113 -11.74 4.86 16.47
C LEU A 113 -11.92 3.47 17.10
N ASP A 114 -11.26 2.48 16.49
CA ASP A 114 -11.09 1.17 17.10
C ASP A 114 -9.98 1.18 18.18
N GLU A 115 -9.62 0.03 18.72
CA GLU A 115 -8.56 -0.11 19.74
C GLU A 115 -7.15 0.15 19.20
N ASN A 116 -6.97 0.14 17.90
CA ASN A 116 -5.69 0.42 17.23
C ASN A 116 -5.55 1.90 16.85
N GLY A 117 -6.63 2.68 17.02
CA GLY A 117 -6.70 4.07 16.58
C GLY A 117 -7.05 4.23 15.11
N ASP A 118 -7.53 3.17 14.46
CA ASP A 118 -8.06 3.20 13.10
C ASP A 118 -9.55 3.57 13.11
N ASP A 119 -10.10 4.03 11.99
CA ASP A 119 -11.48 4.47 11.80
C ASP A 119 -12.28 3.59 10.80
N PRO A 120 -12.38 2.29 11.01
CA PRO A 120 -13.09 1.40 10.10
C PRO A 120 -14.61 1.67 10.09
N GLY A 121 -15.26 1.32 8.96
CA GLY A 121 -16.72 1.35 8.89
C GLY A 121 -17.35 0.44 9.94
N TRP A 122 -18.54 0.79 10.43
CA TRP A 122 -19.18 0.10 11.53
C TRP A 122 -20.69 -0.02 11.41
N ILE A 123 -21.23 -0.97 12.16
CA ILE A 123 -22.66 -1.23 12.33
C ILE A 123 -22.96 -1.14 13.83
N GLU A 124 -24.06 -0.51 14.19
CA GLU A 124 -24.56 -0.47 15.56
C GLU A 124 -25.72 -1.42 15.76
N ILE A 125 -25.67 -2.18 16.85
CA ILE A 125 -26.74 -3.07 17.30
C ILE A 125 -27.26 -2.54 18.65
N TYR A 126 -28.56 -2.33 18.76
CA TYR A 126 -29.26 -1.93 19.97
C TYR A 126 -30.05 -3.07 20.60
N ASN A 127 -29.89 -3.29 21.88
CA ASN A 127 -30.76 -4.21 22.64
C ASN A 127 -31.96 -3.45 23.19
N ALA A 128 -33.11 -3.54 22.51
CA ALA A 128 -34.37 -2.92 22.96
C ALA A 128 -35.07 -3.73 24.03
N GLY A 129 -34.55 -4.89 24.49
CA GLY A 129 -35.07 -5.74 25.53
C GLY A 129 -34.92 -5.14 26.93
N THR A 130 -35.52 -5.82 27.92
CA THR A 130 -35.43 -5.47 29.36
C THR A 130 -34.33 -6.27 30.07
N GLU A 131 -33.73 -7.24 29.42
CA GLU A 131 -32.65 -8.09 29.90
C GLU A 131 -31.43 -8.00 28.97
N ALA A 132 -30.25 -8.35 29.48
CA ALA A 132 -29.06 -8.45 28.64
C ALA A 132 -29.25 -9.55 27.60
N ALA A 133 -28.78 -9.29 26.36
CA ALA A 133 -28.84 -10.23 25.26
C ALA A 133 -27.43 -10.70 24.89
N ASN A 134 -27.26 -12.02 24.73
CA ASN A 134 -26.01 -12.60 24.28
C ASN A 134 -26.06 -12.81 22.75
N LEU A 135 -25.05 -12.31 22.06
CA LEU A 135 -24.89 -12.45 20.62
C LEU A 135 -24.25 -13.77 20.19
N LYS A 136 -23.86 -14.62 21.14
CA LYS A 136 -23.21 -15.91 20.82
C LYS A 136 -24.01 -16.68 19.76
N GLY A 137 -23.32 -17.01 18.67
CA GLY A 137 -23.92 -17.77 17.58
C GLY A 137 -24.81 -16.96 16.61
N TYR A 138 -25.07 -15.69 16.87
CA TYR A 138 -25.68 -14.82 15.86
C TYR A 138 -24.68 -14.54 14.73
N ALA A 139 -25.17 -14.36 13.51
CA ALA A 139 -24.37 -13.96 12.37
C ALA A 139 -24.73 -12.55 11.92
N LEU A 140 -23.72 -11.77 11.55
CA LEU A 140 -23.88 -10.47 10.89
C LEU A 140 -23.29 -10.58 9.50
N VAL A 141 -24.10 -10.38 8.44
CA VAL A 141 -23.68 -10.64 7.06
C VAL A 141 -24.26 -9.62 6.09
N GLU A 142 -23.52 -9.40 5.00
CA GLU A 142 -23.93 -8.57 3.89
C GLU A 142 -24.71 -9.36 2.80
N ASN A 143 -24.71 -10.69 2.89
CA ASN A 143 -25.28 -11.54 1.85
C ASN A 143 -25.89 -12.82 2.44
N LEU A 144 -27.16 -13.03 2.21
CA LEU A 144 -27.90 -14.19 2.71
C LEU A 144 -27.40 -15.54 2.16
N ASN A 145 -26.80 -15.57 0.96
CA ASN A 145 -26.16 -16.78 0.42
C ASN A 145 -24.90 -17.19 1.21
N LYS A 146 -24.41 -16.31 2.09
CA LYS A 146 -23.29 -16.53 2.98
C LYS A 146 -23.69 -16.30 4.43
N SER A 147 -24.86 -16.78 4.81
CA SER A 147 -25.55 -16.50 6.07
C SER A 147 -24.74 -16.78 7.36
N ARG A 148 -23.65 -17.53 7.27
CA ARG A 148 -22.75 -17.82 8.41
C ARG A 148 -21.30 -17.45 8.09
N LYS A 149 -21.09 -16.49 7.20
CA LYS A 149 -19.74 -16.01 6.84
C LYS A 149 -18.98 -15.46 8.03
N TRP A 150 -19.69 -14.80 8.94
CA TRP A 150 -19.13 -14.29 10.18
C TRP A 150 -20.16 -14.43 11.32
N VAL A 151 -19.70 -14.89 12.48
CA VAL A 151 -20.56 -15.24 13.63
C VAL A 151 -19.95 -14.69 14.90
N PHE A 152 -20.80 -14.06 15.73
CA PHE A 152 -20.41 -13.55 17.03
C PHE A 152 -19.96 -14.65 18.00
N GLY A 153 -18.98 -14.32 18.82
CA GLY A 153 -18.64 -15.08 20.03
C GLY A 153 -19.56 -14.79 21.20
N ASP A 154 -19.05 -15.05 22.40
CA ASP A 154 -19.76 -14.79 23.64
C ASP A 154 -19.67 -13.31 24.00
N GLU A 155 -20.62 -12.54 23.48
CA GLU A 155 -20.69 -11.08 23.63
C GLU A 155 -22.06 -10.66 24.15
N LEU A 156 -22.08 -9.90 25.23
CA LEU A 156 -23.31 -9.42 25.88
C LEU A 156 -23.57 -7.95 25.51
N ILE A 157 -24.83 -7.66 25.17
CA ILE A 157 -25.36 -6.30 25.11
C ILE A 157 -26.33 -6.11 26.25
N ALA A 158 -26.03 -5.20 27.20
CA ALA A 158 -26.92 -4.92 28.31
C ALA A 158 -28.29 -4.40 27.83
N ALA A 159 -29.31 -4.53 28.66
CA ALA A 159 -30.64 -4.00 28.35
C ALA A 159 -30.56 -2.49 28.04
N LYS A 160 -31.25 -2.07 26.97
CA LYS A 160 -31.29 -0.65 26.54
C LYS A 160 -29.92 -0.05 26.19
N SER A 161 -28.97 -0.89 25.80
CA SER A 161 -27.61 -0.46 25.42
C SER A 161 -27.31 -0.75 23.96
N PHE A 162 -26.28 -0.10 23.46
CA PHE A 162 -25.78 -0.20 22.10
C PHE A 162 -24.46 -0.95 22.08
N ARG A 163 -24.13 -1.54 20.91
CA ARG A 163 -22.84 -2.15 20.63
C ARG A 163 -22.45 -1.86 19.19
N THR A 164 -21.25 -1.31 19.00
CA THR A 164 -20.67 -1.10 17.70
C THR A 164 -19.86 -2.32 17.26
N VAL A 165 -20.00 -2.73 16.00
CA VAL A 165 -19.26 -3.80 15.33
C VAL A 165 -18.50 -3.21 14.16
N PHE A 166 -17.19 -3.30 14.16
CA PHE A 166 -16.35 -2.80 13.07
C PHE A 166 -16.30 -3.77 11.87
N CYS A 167 -16.32 -3.23 10.68
CA CYS A 167 -16.40 -3.99 9.43
C CYS A 167 -15.14 -3.73 8.57
N ASP A 168 -14.03 -4.39 8.90
CA ASP A 168 -12.70 -4.09 8.33
C ASP A 168 -11.91 -5.31 7.82
N LYS A 169 -12.46 -6.52 7.95
CA LYS A 169 -11.84 -7.81 7.62
C LYS A 169 -10.85 -8.35 8.67
N ASN A 170 -10.66 -7.68 9.80
CA ASN A 170 -9.73 -8.14 10.83
C ASN A 170 -10.17 -9.44 11.52
N ASN A 171 -11.48 -9.77 11.44
CA ASN A 171 -12.02 -11.03 11.95
C ASN A 171 -11.72 -11.27 13.45
N VAL A 172 -11.96 -10.27 14.27
CA VAL A 172 -11.81 -10.35 15.72
C VAL A 172 -13.17 -10.58 16.36
N VAL A 173 -13.27 -11.65 17.11
CA VAL A 173 -14.44 -11.94 17.92
C VAL A 173 -14.10 -11.59 19.37
N ALA A 174 -14.82 -10.64 19.96
CA ALA A 174 -14.59 -10.24 21.34
C ALA A 174 -14.79 -11.44 22.28
N VAL A 175 -13.85 -11.64 23.20
CA VAL A 175 -13.92 -12.61 24.28
C VAL A 175 -13.98 -11.79 25.57
N GLU A 176 -15.04 -11.95 26.34
CA GLU A 176 -15.10 -11.35 27.68
C GLU A 176 -14.02 -11.97 28.57
N THR A 177 -12.99 -11.19 28.91
CA THR A 177 -12.06 -11.57 29.97
C THR A 177 -12.46 -10.85 31.25
N THR A 178 -12.86 -11.63 32.24
CA THR A 178 -13.15 -11.14 33.59
C THR A 178 -11.86 -10.86 34.34
N GLY A 179 -11.30 -9.64 34.20
CA GLY A 179 -10.13 -9.20 34.91
C GLY A 179 -9.96 -7.69 34.87
N GLU A 180 -9.79 -7.04 36.01
CA GLU A 180 -9.50 -5.60 36.11
C GLU A 180 -8.18 -5.29 35.40
N GLY A 181 -8.22 -4.57 34.25
CA GLY A 181 -7.05 -3.99 33.59
C GLY A 181 -6.67 -4.53 32.22
N GLU A 182 -7.46 -5.41 31.60
CA GLU A 182 -7.20 -5.89 30.26
C GLU A 182 -7.92 -5.05 29.18
N PHE A 183 -7.19 -4.79 28.09
CA PHE A 183 -7.64 -4.12 26.88
C PHE A 183 -8.70 -5.00 26.20
N HIS A 184 -9.94 -4.55 26.17
CA HIS A 184 -11.02 -5.29 25.49
C HIS A 184 -10.88 -5.05 23.97
N ALA A 185 -10.46 -6.06 23.23
CA ALA A 185 -10.55 -6.03 21.79
C ALA A 185 -12.01 -5.83 21.37
N ARG A 186 -12.27 -4.86 20.51
CA ARG A 186 -13.59 -4.63 19.92
C ARG A 186 -13.90 -5.71 18.89
N THR A 187 -15.15 -5.84 18.53
CA THR A 187 -15.61 -6.86 17.58
C THR A 187 -15.42 -6.37 16.15
N HIS A 188 -14.73 -7.19 15.33
CA HIS A 188 -14.44 -6.89 13.93
C HIS A 188 -14.89 -8.03 13.01
N THR A 189 -15.61 -7.70 11.95
CA THR A 189 -16.06 -8.69 10.97
C THR A 189 -14.92 -9.13 10.02
N ASN A 190 -15.14 -10.22 9.28
CA ASN A 190 -14.24 -10.66 8.20
C ASN A 190 -14.59 -10.09 6.82
N TRP A 191 -15.42 -9.03 6.79
CA TRP A 191 -15.89 -8.35 5.58
C TRP A 191 -16.00 -6.84 5.83
N LYS A 192 -16.15 -6.05 4.77
CA LYS A 192 -16.30 -4.59 4.84
C LYS A 192 -17.69 -4.17 4.36
N LEU A 193 -18.16 -3.05 4.89
CA LEU A 193 -19.29 -2.31 4.33
C LEU A 193 -18.89 -1.65 3.02
N GLU A 194 -19.81 -1.65 2.05
CA GLU A 194 -19.60 -0.99 0.78
C GLU A 194 -20.10 0.46 0.84
N LYS A 195 -19.28 1.42 0.41
CA LYS A 195 -19.66 2.84 0.32
C LYS A 195 -20.89 3.06 -0.59
N SER A 196 -20.98 2.29 -1.67
CA SER A 196 -22.07 2.35 -2.67
C SER A 196 -23.44 1.93 -2.14
N GLY A 197 -23.53 1.53 -0.88
CA GLY A 197 -24.73 1.00 -0.28
C GLY A 197 -24.81 -0.52 -0.34
N GLY A 198 -25.75 -1.09 0.38
CA GLY A 198 -25.89 -2.53 0.48
C GLY A 198 -26.98 -2.97 1.45
N SER A 199 -26.90 -4.21 1.86
CA SER A 199 -27.81 -4.79 2.87
C SER A 199 -27.01 -5.44 3.97
N VAL A 200 -27.53 -5.38 5.19
CA VAL A 200 -26.97 -6.07 6.35
C VAL A 200 -28.09 -6.85 7.02
N TYR A 201 -27.75 -8.06 7.45
CA TYR A 201 -28.71 -8.98 8.09
C TYR A 201 -28.13 -9.46 9.41
N LEU A 202 -28.95 -9.40 10.47
CA LEU A 202 -28.69 -10.03 11.76
C LEU A 202 -29.46 -11.35 11.82
N ILE A 203 -28.74 -12.46 11.88
CA ILE A 203 -29.31 -13.82 11.78
C ILE A 203 -29.01 -14.57 13.08
N ASP A 204 -30.03 -15.15 13.70
CA ASP A 204 -29.88 -15.97 14.91
C ASP A 204 -29.19 -17.32 14.67
N PRO A 205 -28.84 -18.07 15.74
CA PRO A 205 -28.24 -19.40 15.59
C PRO A 205 -29.09 -20.41 14.81
N TYR A 206 -30.38 -20.16 14.67
CA TYR A 206 -31.35 -21.02 13.99
C TYR A 206 -31.72 -20.54 12.58
N TYR A 207 -30.88 -19.69 11.99
CA TYR A 207 -31.08 -19.10 10.65
C TYR A 207 -32.30 -18.16 10.57
N GLY A 208 -32.87 -17.76 11.68
CA GLY A 208 -33.93 -16.74 11.74
C GLY A 208 -33.35 -15.33 11.50
N ILE A 209 -33.80 -14.63 10.45
CA ILE A 209 -33.46 -13.22 10.24
C ILE A 209 -34.19 -12.40 11.30
N ARG A 210 -33.46 -11.82 12.22
CA ARG A 210 -33.97 -11.04 13.35
C ARG A 210 -34.15 -9.58 13.01
N ASP A 211 -33.23 -9.05 12.22
CA ASP A 211 -33.31 -7.70 11.69
C ASP A 211 -32.52 -7.59 10.38
N SER A 212 -32.86 -6.59 9.60
CA SER A 212 -32.10 -6.25 8.40
C SER A 212 -32.26 -4.79 8.03
N VAL A 213 -31.24 -4.24 7.43
CA VAL A 213 -31.24 -2.88 6.92
C VAL A 213 -30.69 -2.86 5.51
N GLN A 214 -31.36 -2.09 4.64
CA GLN A 214 -30.81 -1.67 3.37
C GLN A 214 -30.37 -0.21 3.54
N TYR A 215 -29.08 0.07 3.28
CA TYR A 215 -28.54 1.41 3.37
C TYR A 215 -28.14 1.91 1.98
N PRO A 216 -28.31 3.22 1.72
CA PRO A 216 -27.96 3.84 0.46
C PRO A 216 -26.45 4.06 0.34
N GLU A 217 -26.01 4.59 -0.82
CA GLU A 217 -24.66 5.16 -0.92
C GLU A 217 -24.45 6.27 0.13
N LEU A 218 -23.34 6.20 0.85
CA LEU A 218 -22.99 7.14 1.91
C LEU A 218 -21.59 7.71 1.66
N SER A 219 -21.49 9.03 1.65
CA SER A 219 -20.19 9.71 1.64
C SER A 219 -19.47 9.51 2.98
N ALA A 220 -18.16 9.76 2.98
CA ALA A 220 -17.33 9.63 4.17
C ALA A 220 -17.87 10.50 5.34
N GLY A 221 -17.81 9.93 6.54
CA GLY A 221 -18.26 10.58 7.76
C GLY A 221 -19.77 10.61 7.96
N LEU A 222 -20.55 10.05 7.02
CA LEU A 222 -22.01 9.96 7.16
C LEU A 222 -22.43 8.62 7.75
N SER A 223 -23.60 8.61 8.37
CA SER A 223 -24.31 7.39 8.73
C SER A 223 -25.75 7.38 8.23
N TRP A 224 -26.29 6.17 8.21
CA TRP A 224 -27.70 5.86 7.95
C TRP A 224 -28.26 5.23 9.19
N GLY A 225 -29.14 5.94 9.91
CA GLY A 225 -29.64 5.55 11.21
C GLY A 225 -31.16 5.61 11.31
N ILE A 226 -31.72 4.79 12.20
CA ILE A 226 -33.13 4.77 12.48
C ILE A 226 -33.48 5.80 13.57
N VAL A 227 -34.53 6.58 13.36
CA VAL A 227 -35.07 7.53 14.37
C VAL A 227 -36.37 7.00 14.94
N ASP A 228 -36.84 7.64 16.00
CA ASP A 228 -38.11 7.35 16.61
C ASP A 228 -39.24 7.27 15.56
N GLY A 229 -40.04 6.22 15.64
CA GLY A 229 -41.08 5.94 14.66
C GLY A 229 -40.67 5.04 13.49
N GLY A 230 -39.42 4.54 13.49
CA GLY A 230 -38.96 3.51 12.54
C GLY A 230 -38.53 4.04 11.16
N SER A 231 -38.32 5.37 11.03
CA SER A 231 -37.84 5.96 9.79
C SER A 231 -36.31 6.00 9.78
N TRP A 232 -35.72 5.60 8.65
CA TRP A 232 -34.28 5.72 8.43
C TRP A 232 -33.93 7.07 7.82
N LYS A 233 -32.83 7.68 8.30
CA LYS A 233 -32.40 9.05 7.96
C LYS A 233 -30.88 9.09 7.74
N TYR A 234 -30.43 10.14 7.05
CA TYR A 234 -29.01 10.49 6.94
C TYR A 234 -28.58 11.34 8.13
N PHE A 235 -27.39 11.09 8.65
CA PHE A 235 -26.74 11.88 9.68
C PHE A 235 -25.39 12.37 9.19
N ALA A 236 -25.16 13.69 9.32
CA ALA A 236 -23.85 14.29 9.08
C ALA A 236 -22.88 14.06 10.24
N THR A 237 -23.42 13.73 11.41
CA THR A 237 -22.67 13.40 12.61
C THR A 237 -23.22 12.07 13.15
N PRO A 238 -22.51 10.97 12.88
CA PRO A 238 -22.86 9.67 13.43
C PRO A 238 -22.89 9.68 14.96
N THR A 239 -23.71 8.79 15.53
CA THR A 239 -23.95 8.72 16.99
C THR A 239 -23.63 7.34 17.56
N PRO A 240 -22.42 6.76 17.30
CA PRO A 240 -22.08 5.42 17.75
C PRO A 240 -22.24 5.27 19.26
N GLU A 241 -22.90 4.17 19.68
CA GLU A 241 -23.23 3.81 21.07
C GLU A 241 -24.13 4.83 21.80
N GLN A 242 -24.86 5.64 21.01
CA GLN A 242 -25.83 6.63 21.51
C GLN A 242 -27.11 6.60 20.66
N PRO A 243 -28.26 7.03 21.24
CA PRO A 243 -29.49 7.18 20.47
C PRO A 243 -29.33 8.18 19.31
N ASN A 244 -29.85 7.84 18.13
CA ASN A 244 -29.86 8.73 16.99
C ASN A 244 -30.65 10.03 17.24
N ASN A 245 -30.03 11.16 16.99
CA ASN A 245 -30.63 12.47 17.25
C ASN A 245 -31.47 12.97 16.07
N VAL A 246 -32.79 12.83 16.16
CA VAL A 246 -33.72 13.25 15.11
C VAL A 246 -33.63 14.74 14.70
N SER A 247 -33.18 15.61 15.63
CA SER A 247 -33.11 17.04 15.33
C SER A 247 -32.02 17.45 14.34
N VAL A 248 -31.06 16.54 14.06
CA VAL A 248 -29.97 16.74 13.11
C VAL A 248 -30.02 15.72 11.96
N ALA A 249 -31.12 15.02 11.80
CA ALA A 249 -31.35 14.03 10.76
C ALA A 249 -31.89 14.67 9.47
N TYR A 250 -31.51 14.11 8.33
CA TYR A 250 -31.91 14.56 7.01
C TYR A 250 -32.70 13.50 6.27
N ASP A 251 -33.76 13.91 5.54
CA ASP A 251 -34.63 12.98 4.79
C ASP A 251 -33.96 12.42 3.55
N ALA A 252 -33.10 13.22 2.92
CA ALA A 252 -32.44 12.88 1.67
C ALA A 252 -31.14 13.69 1.49
N LEU A 253 -30.33 13.27 0.51
CA LEU A 253 -29.20 14.05 0.07
C LEU A 253 -29.64 15.18 -0.86
N ALA A 254 -28.94 16.31 -0.87
CA ALA A 254 -29.11 17.34 -1.88
C ALA A 254 -28.74 16.78 -3.27
N PRO A 255 -29.54 17.05 -4.31
CA PRO A 255 -29.27 16.51 -5.63
C PRO A 255 -27.98 17.12 -6.21
N LYS A 256 -27.26 16.30 -7.00
CA LYS A 256 -26.15 16.77 -7.81
C LYS A 256 -26.66 17.79 -8.84
N PHE A 257 -25.81 18.74 -9.17
CA PHE A 257 -26.08 19.68 -10.25
C PHE A 257 -24.86 19.70 -11.20
N ASN A 258 -25.09 20.15 -12.44
CA ASN A 258 -24.03 20.38 -13.41
C ASN A 258 -24.02 21.85 -13.81
N PHE A 259 -22.82 22.38 -14.08
CA PHE A 259 -22.73 23.69 -14.67
C PHE A 259 -23.32 23.68 -16.10
N ASN A 260 -24.15 24.69 -16.39
CA ASN A 260 -24.66 24.91 -17.73
C ASN A 260 -23.57 25.61 -18.57
N GLY A 261 -22.84 24.88 -19.39
CA GLY A 261 -21.87 25.43 -20.31
C GLY A 261 -20.42 25.12 -19.95
N ASN A 262 -19.57 26.11 -19.87
CA ASN A 262 -18.13 25.97 -19.79
C ASN A 262 -17.66 25.21 -18.53
N GLN A 263 -17.07 24.02 -18.74
CA GLN A 263 -16.39 23.25 -17.72
C GLN A 263 -15.05 23.92 -17.34
N GLY A 264 -14.46 23.51 -16.20
CA GLY A 264 -13.09 23.88 -15.85
C GLY A 264 -12.08 23.52 -16.94
N GLY A 265 -11.00 24.27 -17.06
CA GLY A 265 -9.96 24.06 -18.05
C GLY A 265 -9.31 25.36 -18.52
N PHE A 266 -8.59 25.28 -19.65
CA PHE A 266 -7.81 26.40 -20.18
C PHE A 266 -8.59 27.21 -21.22
N TYR A 267 -8.65 28.52 -21.04
CA TYR A 267 -9.34 29.48 -21.89
C TYR A 267 -8.45 30.64 -22.25
N THR A 268 -8.49 31.06 -23.50
CA THR A 268 -7.71 32.23 -24.00
C THR A 268 -8.30 33.57 -23.57
N LYS A 269 -9.59 33.58 -23.18
CA LYS A 269 -10.37 34.77 -22.80
C LYS A 269 -11.25 34.48 -21.61
N GLU A 270 -11.76 35.50 -20.98
CA GLU A 270 -12.75 35.40 -19.93
C GLU A 270 -13.93 34.49 -20.30
N VAL A 271 -14.46 33.82 -19.31
CA VAL A 271 -15.57 32.88 -19.43
C VAL A 271 -16.73 33.40 -18.58
N THR A 272 -17.90 33.41 -19.16
CA THR A 272 -19.15 33.73 -18.44
C THR A 272 -19.87 32.44 -18.10
N LEU A 273 -20.07 32.19 -16.80
CA LEU A 273 -20.81 31.07 -16.28
C LEU A 273 -22.22 31.50 -15.91
N ASN A 274 -23.22 30.82 -16.44
CA ASN A 274 -24.61 31.08 -16.08
C ASN A 274 -25.03 30.16 -14.91
N PRO A 275 -25.95 30.65 -14.04
CA PRO A 275 -26.46 29.81 -12.96
C PRO A 275 -26.97 28.46 -13.46
N PRO A 276 -26.69 27.36 -12.75
CA PRO A 276 -27.25 26.06 -13.11
C PRO A 276 -28.76 26.04 -12.93
N THR A 277 -29.45 25.28 -13.76
CA THR A 277 -30.87 25.01 -13.56
C THR A 277 -31.04 23.97 -12.45
N VAL A 278 -31.69 24.33 -11.38
CA VAL A 278 -31.93 23.46 -10.21
C VAL A 278 -33.41 23.40 -9.88
N SER A 279 -33.82 22.38 -9.11
CA SER A 279 -35.20 22.21 -8.68
C SER A 279 -35.60 23.30 -7.68
N ASP A 280 -36.92 23.53 -7.56
CA ASP A 280 -37.50 24.55 -6.66
C ASP A 280 -36.98 24.47 -5.22
N GLY A 281 -36.60 25.64 -4.73
CA GLY A 281 -36.07 25.80 -3.37
C GLY A 281 -34.64 25.35 -3.16
N LEU A 282 -33.95 24.78 -4.18
CA LEU A 282 -32.54 24.50 -4.12
C LEU A 282 -31.73 25.76 -4.43
N LYS A 283 -30.68 26.04 -3.67
CA LYS A 283 -29.77 27.15 -3.86
C LYS A 283 -28.37 26.64 -4.10
N VAL A 284 -27.76 27.02 -5.19
CA VAL A 284 -26.34 26.74 -5.45
C VAL A 284 -25.51 27.87 -4.84
N ARG A 285 -24.55 27.53 -4.00
CA ARG A 285 -23.64 28.48 -3.36
C ARG A 285 -22.21 28.15 -3.68
N CYS A 286 -21.41 29.17 -3.95
CA CYS A 286 -20.06 29.01 -4.46
C CYS A 286 -19.02 29.82 -3.68
N THR A 287 -17.78 29.30 -3.71
CA THR A 287 -16.55 30.00 -3.30
C THR A 287 -15.60 30.09 -4.48
N GLN A 288 -14.65 31.03 -4.44
CA GLN A 288 -13.67 31.26 -5.50
C GLN A 288 -12.22 31.32 -4.97
N ASP A 289 -12.02 30.92 -3.73
CA ASP A 289 -10.74 30.96 -3.01
C ASP A 289 -10.16 29.57 -2.68
N GLY A 290 -10.86 28.50 -3.08
CA GLY A 290 -10.49 27.12 -2.76
C GLY A 290 -11.16 26.58 -1.51
N SER A 291 -11.79 27.41 -0.67
CA SER A 291 -12.55 26.94 0.50
C SER A 291 -13.78 26.14 0.09
N ALA A 292 -14.22 25.21 0.94
CA ALA A 292 -15.48 24.51 0.74
C ALA A 292 -16.66 25.50 0.86
N PRO A 293 -17.66 25.46 -0.06
CA PRO A 293 -18.85 26.27 0.06
C PRO A 293 -19.68 25.86 1.28
N THR A 294 -20.37 26.81 1.87
CA THR A 294 -21.28 26.64 3.01
C THR A 294 -22.66 27.25 2.71
N GLU A 295 -23.63 27.03 3.57
CA GLU A 295 -24.94 27.69 3.45
C GLU A 295 -24.85 29.23 3.51
N LYS A 296 -23.74 29.78 3.98
CA LYS A 296 -23.47 31.23 4.03
C LYS A 296 -22.70 31.78 2.85
N SER A 297 -22.14 30.89 2.01
CA SER A 297 -21.41 31.31 0.81
C SER A 297 -22.33 32.03 -0.18
N PRO A 298 -21.78 32.88 -1.06
CA PRO A 298 -22.55 33.59 -2.08
C PRO A 298 -23.41 32.67 -2.93
N GLU A 299 -24.66 33.05 -3.16
CA GLU A 299 -25.57 32.29 -4.01
C GLU A 299 -25.27 32.56 -5.49
N PHE A 300 -25.15 31.49 -6.29
CA PHE A 300 -24.93 31.53 -7.71
C PHE A 300 -26.29 31.71 -8.45
N ASN A 301 -26.85 32.89 -8.35
CA ASN A 301 -28.15 33.26 -8.94
C ASN A 301 -28.05 34.27 -10.11
N SER A 302 -26.84 34.71 -10.44
CA SER A 302 -26.54 35.59 -11.58
C SER A 302 -25.23 35.13 -12.23
N ALA A 303 -25.01 35.56 -13.50
CA ALA A 303 -23.82 35.19 -14.24
C ALA A 303 -22.53 35.58 -13.51
N ILE A 304 -21.57 34.69 -13.44
CA ILE A 304 -20.22 34.90 -12.92
C ILE A 304 -19.27 35.04 -14.11
N VAL A 305 -18.53 36.13 -14.19
CA VAL A 305 -17.47 36.32 -15.18
C VAL A 305 -16.15 35.92 -14.57
N ILE A 306 -15.50 34.93 -15.16
CA ILE A 306 -14.17 34.45 -14.78
C ILE A 306 -13.16 35.09 -15.74
N SER A 307 -12.45 36.11 -15.29
CA SER A 307 -11.48 36.91 -16.09
C SER A 307 -10.03 36.65 -15.70
N LYS A 308 -9.79 35.83 -14.69
CA LYS A 308 -8.45 35.41 -14.22
C LYS A 308 -8.52 33.97 -13.74
N ASN A 309 -7.37 33.33 -13.52
CA ASN A 309 -7.33 32.00 -12.95
C ASN A 309 -8.16 31.95 -11.67
N THR A 310 -9.10 31.00 -11.61
CA THR A 310 -10.08 30.89 -10.52
C THR A 310 -10.44 29.44 -10.28
N VAL A 311 -10.47 29.03 -9.03
CA VAL A 311 -11.11 27.80 -8.60
C VAL A 311 -12.53 28.15 -8.17
N LEU A 312 -13.51 27.57 -8.84
CA LEU A 312 -14.91 27.71 -8.47
C LEU A 312 -15.38 26.41 -7.82
N ARG A 313 -15.75 26.48 -6.54
CA ARG A 313 -16.31 25.34 -5.77
C ARG A 313 -17.74 25.67 -5.41
N CYS A 314 -18.67 24.79 -5.80
CA CYS A 314 -20.09 25.06 -5.60
C CYS A 314 -20.79 23.83 -5.03
N ALA A 315 -21.78 24.06 -4.19
CA ALA A 315 -22.63 23.01 -3.61
C ALA A 315 -24.09 23.46 -3.57
N ALA A 316 -25.00 22.49 -3.59
CA ALA A 316 -26.42 22.71 -3.59
C ALA A 316 -26.96 22.58 -2.14
N TYR A 317 -27.77 23.56 -1.74
CA TYR A 317 -28.35 23.65 -0.38
C TYR A 317 -29.87 23.78 -0.45
N LYS A 318 -30.55 23.01 0.39
CA LYS A 318 -31.98 23.14 0.65
C LYS A 318 -32.28 22.66 2.07
N GLN A 319 -33.11 23.36 2.78
CA GLN A 319 -33.52 22.95 4.14
C GLN A 319 -34.07 21.53 4.15
N GLY A 320 -33.63 20.71 5.07
CA GLY A 320 -34.01 19.30 5.22
C GLY A 320 -33.24 18.32 4.30
N LEU A 321 -32.37 18.83 3.42
CA LEU A 321 -31.50 17.99 2.60
C LEU A 321 -30.04 18.13 3.07
N LEU A 322 -29.32 17.00 3.10
CA LEU A 322 -27.91 16.96 3.43
C LEU A 322 -27.06 17.23 2.18
N THR A 323 -26.26 18.27 2.19
CA THR A 323 -25.31 18.60 1.13
C THR A 323 -24.05 17.76 1.31
N THR A 324 -23.70 16.94 0.32
CA THR A 324 -22.53 16.04 0.35
C THR A 324 -21.60 16.24 -0.84
N GLU A 325 -22.09 16.84 -1.91
CA GLU A 325 -21.36 16.99 -3.16
C GLU A 325 -20.90 18.44 -3.34
N VAL A 326 -19.62 18.60 -3.59
CA VAL A 326 -19.01 19.87 -4.01
C VAL A 326 -18.51 19.70 -5.43
N VAL A 327 -19.07 20.48 -6.37
CA VAL A 327 -18.58 20.51 -7.75
C VAL A 327 -17.45 21.53 -7.81
N THR A 328 -16.27 21.08 -8.18
CA THR A 328 -15.07 21.91 -8.26
C THR A 328 -14.61 22.02 -9.71
N ASN A 329 -14.29 23.22 -10.16
CA ASN A 329 -13.71 23.48 -11.48
C ASN A 329 -12.62 24.55 -11.36
N THR A 330 -11.46 24.27 -11.91
CA THR A 330 -10.40 25.26 -12.07
C THR A 330 -10.44 25.85 -13.47
N TYR A 331 -10.54 27.17 -13.56
CA TYR A 331 -10.50 27.93 -14.81
C TYR A 331 -9.17 28.64 -14.93
N PHE A 332 -8.43 28.36 -15.99
CA PHE A 332 -7.18 29.04 -16.35
C PHE A 332 -7.44 30.00 -17.49
N ILE A 333 -7.21 31.28 -17.25
CA ILE A 333 -7.51 32.35 -18.22
C ILE A 333 -6.22 32.95 -18.76
N GLY A 334 -5.98 32.79 -20.06
CA GLY A 334 -4.77 33.26 -20.73
C GLY A 334 -3.49 32.52 -20.31
N GLU A 335 -3.63 31.39 -19.58
CA GLU A 335 -2.50 30.58 -19.19
C GLU A 335 -1.98 29.75 -20.37
N THR A 336 -0.66 29.68 -20.49
CA THR A 336 0.03 28.80 -21.43
C THR A 336 0.94 27.86 -20.68
N VAL A 337 0.65 26.57 -20.75
CA VAL A 337 1.42 25.48 -20.14
C VAL A 337 1.42 24.33 -21.13
N ASN A 338 2.59 23.86 -21.53
CA ASN A 338 2.75 22.80 -22.52
C ASN A 338 2.91 21.41 -21.90
N MET A 339 3.35 21.37 -20.65
CA MET A 339 3.47 20.15 -19.84
C MET A 339 2.11 19.74 -19.25
N PRO A 340 1.93 18.48 -18.81
CA PRO A 340 0.77 18.08 -18.03
C PRO A 340 0.62 18.93 -16.77
N VAL A 341 -0.64 19.20 -16.37
CA VAL A 341 -0.95 20.05 -15.22
C VAL A 341 -1.70 19.27 -14.16
N VAL A 342 -1.24 19.37 -12.92
CA VAL A 342 -1.97 18.99 -11.71
C VAL A 342 -2.49 20.26 -11.05
N ALA A 343 -3.79 20.47 -11.06
CA ALA A 343 -4.46 21.55 -10.36
C ALA A 343 -5.03 21.04 -9.04
N VAL A 344 -4.59 21.64 -7.94
CA VAL A 344 -5.00 21.26 -6.59
C VAL A 344 -5.85 22.37 -6.01
N SER A 345 -7.08 22.06 -5.70
CA SER A 345 -8.00 22.95 -4.99
C SER A 345 -8.01 22.60 -3.51
N VAL A 346 -7.55 23.49 -2.67
CA VAL A 346 -7.32 23.27 -1.25
C VAL A 346 -7.86 24.42 -0.43
N ASP A 347 -8.33 24.14 0.79
CA ASP A 347 -8.72 25.18 1.74
C ASP A 347 -7.54 26.13 2.01
N PRO A 348 -7.74 27.46 1.98
CA PRO A 348 -6.66 28.41 2.22
C PRO A 348 -5.91 28.23 3.55
N SER A 349 -6.51 27.60 4.54
CA SER A 349 -5.84 27.27 5.80
C SER A 349 -4.65 26.32 5.63
N PHE A 350 -4.58 25.55 4.54
CA PHE A 350 -3.41 24.75 4.18
C PHE A 350 -2.13 25.59 4.20
N PHE A 351 -2.17 26.76 3.60
CA PHE A 351 -1.00 27.61 3.51
C PHE A 351 -0.58 28.20 4.86
N THR A 352 -1.51 28.42 5.78
CA THR A 352 -1.22 28.92 7.12
C THR A 352 -0.79 27.84 8.11
N LYS A 353 -1.25 26.60 7.93
CA LYS A 353 -0.89 25.50 8.83
C LYS A 353 0.53 24.99 8.65
N TYR A 354 1.03 25.01 7.42
CA TYR A 354 2.32 24.39 7.07
C TYR A 354 3.48 25.37 6.93
N TYR A 355 3.23 26.68 6.88
CA TYR A 355 4.25 27.67 6.59
C TYR A 355 4.53 28.57 7.81
N LYS A 356 5.81 28.74 8.13
CA LYS A 356 6.26 29.63 9.17
C LYS A 356 6.43 31.02 8.61
N LYS A 357 5.88 32.05 9.27
CA LYS A 357 6.13 33.44 8.92
C LYS A 357 7.60 33.78 9.08
N THR A 358 8.22 34.25 8.01
CA THR A 358 9.62 34.68 8.07
C THR A 358 9.78 36.15 8.49
N ASN A 359 8.79 37.03 8.22
CA ASN A 359 8.92 38.48 8.43
C ASN A 359 7.68 39.15 9.02
N GLY A 360 6.86 38.46 9.76
CA GLY A 360 5.70 39.05 10.45
C GLY A 360 4.46 39.38 9.58
N GLY A 361 4.48 39.07 8.29
CA GLY A 361 3.36 39.17 7.35
C GLY A 361 2.46 37.91 7.40
N GLU A 362 1.46 37.83 6.50
CA GLU A 362 0.74 36.58 6.27
C GLU A 362 1.67 35.55 5.60
N PRO A 363 1.54 34.24 5.93
CA PRO A 363 2.36 33.19 5.32
C PRO A 363 2.22 33.20 3.79
N ASP A 364 3.37 33.18 3.10
CA ASP A 364 3.45 33.08 1.65
C ASP A 364 4.08 31.75 1.25
N MET A 365 3.34 30.92 0.57
CA MET A 365 3.74 29.61 0.09
C MET A 365 5.03 29.59 -0.74
N LYS A 366 5.32 30.69 -1.45
CA LYS A 366 6.50 30.80 -2.29
C LYS A 366 7.73 31.32 -1.55
N HIS A 367 7.55 32.09 -0.49
CA HIS A 367 8.63 32.84 0.18
C HIS A 367 8.90 32.35 1.60
N ASP A 368 7.95 31.69 2.25
CA ASP A 368 8.14 31.24 3.63
C ASP A 368 8.67 29.84 3.72
N GLN A 369 9.61 29.64 4.65
CA GLN A 369 10.13 28.33 4.99
C GLN A 369 9.20 27.64 5.97
N MET A 370 9.15 26.32 5.86
CA MET A 370 8.55 25.50 6.89
C MET A 370 9.36 25.46 8.17
N TYR A 371 8.74 24.93 9.21
CA TYR A 371 9.45 24.55 10.42
C TYR A 371 10.61 23.60 10.09
N ALA A 372 11.76 23.82 10.70
CA ALA A 372 12.88 22.90 10.60
C ALA A 372 12.48 21.50 11.10
N PRO A 373 13.11 20.42 10.60
CA PRO A 373 12.78 19.05 11.01
C PRO A 373 12.87 18.80 12.52
N ASN A 374 13.66 19.63 13.24
CA ASN A 374 13.89 19.54 14.69
C ASN A 374 12.94 20.43 15.49
N GLU A 375 12.14 21.25 14.86
CA GLU A 375 11.09 22.01 15.52
C GLU A 375 9.87 21.12 15.69
N SER A 376 9.30 21.10 16.90
CA SER A 376 8.08 20.37 17.19
C SER A 376 6.95 20.88 16.30
N TYR A 377 6.70 20.14 15.21
CA TYR A 377 5.48 20.33 14.43
C TYR A 377 4.43 19.43 15.08
N PRO A 378 3.31 20.00 15.56
CA PRO A 378 2.41 19.23 16.40
C PRO A 378 1.84 18.00 15.71
N GLU A 379 1.61 18.04 14.40
CA GLU A 379 1.11 16.91 13.57
C GLU A 379 1.26 17.28 12.09
N ASP A 380 1.53 16.31 11.22
CA ASP A 380 1.44 16.48 9.77
C ASP A 380 -0.03 16.24 9.34
N PRO A 381 -0.90 17.26 9.37
CA PRO A 381 -2.30 17.02 9.05
C PRO A 381 -2.43 16.64 7.58
N GLU A 382 -3.25 15.64 7.32
CA GLU A 382 -3.76 15.38 6.00
C GLU A 382 -5.05 16.18 5.83
N LEU A 383 -5.15 17.01 4.79
CA LEU A 383 -6.30 17.88 4.53
C LEU A 383 -7.02 17.46 3.26
N PRO A 384 -8.37 17.58 3.22
CA PRO A 384 -9.13 17.27 2.02
C PRO A 384 -8.82 18.25 0.88
N VAL A 385 -8.65 17.74 -0.33
CA VAL A 385 -8.42 18.51 -1.56
C VAL A 385 -9.21 17.93 -2.72
N HIS A 386 -9.46 18.76 -3.71
CA HIS A 386 -9.89 18.31 -5.04
C HIS A 386 -8.73 18.45 -6.01
N VAL A 387 -8.48 17.39 -6.79
CA VAL A 387 -7.38 17.33 -7.77
C VAL A 387 -7.95 17.17 -9.15
N GLU A 388 -7.55 18.04 -10.07
CA GLU A 388 -7.86 17.98 -11.49
C GLU A 388 -6.55 17.76 -12.26
N TYR A 389 -6.58 16.86 -13.25
CA TYR A 389 -5.41 16.57 -14.08
C TYR A 389 -5.68 16.84 -15.56
N PHE A 390 -4.81 17.65 -16.15
CA PHE A 390 -4.85 18.03 -17.55
C PHE A 390 -3.62 17.46 -18.27
N GLU A 391 -3.81 16.35 -18.95
CA GLU A 391 -2.71 15.61 -19.62
C GLU A 391 -1.99 16.46 -20.68
N ASN A 392 -2.73 17.30 -21.38
CA ASN A 392 -2.20 18.08 -22.49
C ASN A 392 -1.90 19.55 -22.13
N GLY A 393 -1.90 19.90 -20.85
CA GLY A 393 -1.75 21.27 -20.41
C GLY A 393 -2.76 22.20 -21.06
N SER A 394 -2.33 23.39 -21.52
CA SER A 394 -3.20 24.37 -22.16
C SER A 394 -3.60 24.05 -23.61
N LYS A 395 -3.12 22.94 -24.17
CA LYS A 395 -3.47 22.49 -25.53
C LYS A 395 -4.88 21.87 -25.61
N SER A 396 -5.50 21.57 -24.47
CA SER A 396 -6.87 21.07 -24.37
C SER A 396 -7.57 21.68 -23.16
N THR A 397 -8.88 21.91 -23.28
CA THR A 397 -9.72 22.30 -22.15
C THR A 397 -10.20 21.07 -21.34
N GLU A 398 -9.97 19.84 -21.84
CA GLU A 398 -10.48 18.65 -21.22
C GLU A 398 -9.60 18.18 -20.07
N LYS A 399 -10.23 17.88 -18.93
CA LYS A 399 -9.61 17.15 -17.83
C LYS A 399 -9.48 15.68 -18.21
N ALA A 400 -8.31 15.11 -17.96
CA ALA A 400 -8.11 13.66 -18.14
C ALA A 400 -8.78 12.87 -17.00
N TRP A 401 -8.70 13.41 -15.79
CA TRP A 401 -9.41 12.91 -14.61
C TRP A 401 -9.51 13.98 -13.52
N GLU A 402 -10.39 13.76 -12.56
CA GLU A 402 -10.49 14.50 -11.32
C GLU A 402 -10.84 13.58 -10.16
N SER A 403 -10.45 13.94 -8.94
CA SER A 403 -10.73 13.17 -7.74
C SER A 403 -10.71 14.02 -6.49
N GLU A 404 -11.55 13.70 -5.54
CA GLU A 404 -11.35 14.10 -4.15
C GLU A 404 -10.20 13.28 -3.56
N ALA A 405 -9.36 13.91 -2.72
CA ALA A 405 -8.16 13.33 -2.16
C ALA A 405 -7.77 14.01 -0.84
N GLY A 406 -6.81 13.45 -0.14
CA GLY A 406 -6.08 14.09 0.92
C GLY A 406 -4.74 14.66 0.43
N ILE A 407 -4.28 15.75 1.02
CA ILE A 407 -2.94 16.31 0.83
C ILE A 407 -2.21 16.40 2.15
N SER A 408 -0.95 15.95 2.16
CA SER A 408 -0.04 16.15 3.29
C SER A 408 1.35 16.52 2.80
N LEU A 409 2.11 17.20 3.63
CA LEU A 409 3.52 17.47 3.33
C LEU A 409 4.34 16.20 3.43
N MET A 410 5.38 16.13 2.61
CA MET A 410 6.36 15.05 2.67
C MET A 410 7.80 15.58 2.72
N GLY A 411 8.71 14.70 3.11
CA GLY A 411 10.13 14.97 3.22
C GLY A 411 10.59 15.19 4.66
N GLY A 412 11.91 15.18 4.88
CA GLY A 412 12.58 15.56 6.09
C GLY A 412 13.14 16.99 5.96
N TRP A 413 14.44 17.10 5.66
CA TRP A 413 15.11 18.39 5.45
C TRP A 413 14.55 19.18 4.24
N SER A 414 14.12 18.48 3.19
CA SER A 414 13.51 19.11 1.99
C SER A 414 12.24 19.90 2.28
N ARG A 415 11.61 19.74 3.43
CA ARG A 415 10.49 20.59 3.89
C ARG A 415 10.87 22.06 4.06
N MET A 416 12.17 22.35 4.26
CA MET A 416 12.67 23.72 4.37
C MET A 416 12.76 24.41 3.01
N GLU A 417 12.74 23.67 1.91
CA GLU A 417 12.77 24.27 0.58
C GLU A 417 11.48 25.03 0.28
N ARG A 418 11.59 26.12 -0.47
CA ARG A 418 10.46 27.00 -0.77
C ARG A 418 9.41 26.33 -1.65
N LYS A 419 9.83 25.48 -2.58
CA LYS A 419 8.93 24.59 -3.32
C LYS A 419 8.72 23.31 -2.50
N LYS A 420 7.51 23.10 -2.03
CA LYS A 420 7.19 21.96 -1.14
C LYS A 420 6.92 20.69 -1.92
N SER A 421 7.33 19.57 -1.34
CA SER A 421 6.86 18.23 -1.75
C SER A 421 5.61 17.86 -0.96
N VAL A 422 4.62 17.27 -1.65
CA VAL A 422 3.37 16.83 -1.05
C VAL A 422 3.02 15.41 -1.50
N ALA A 423 2.30 14.70 -0.66
CA ALA A 423 1.62 13.47 -0.98
C ALA A 423 0.15 13.75 -1.28
N ILE A 424 -0.35 13.24 -2.39
CA ILE A 424 -1.77 13.19 -2.74
C ILE A 424 -2.26 11.76 -2.47
N VAL A 425 -3.31 11.61 -1.67
CA VAL A 425 -3.79 10.32 -1.17
C VAL A 425 -5.26 10.14 -1.54
N MET A 426 -5.55 9.16 -2.37
CA MET A 426 -6.91 8.85 -2.82
C MET A 426 -7.60 7.93 -1.80
N ARG A 427 -8.05 8.49 -0.68
CA ARG A 427 -8.77 7.74 0.36
C ARG A 427 -10.28 7.86 0.18
N GLU A 428 -10.99 6.83 0.61
CA GLU A 428 -12.45 6.80 0.59
C GLU A 428 -13.05 7.86 1.49
N GLU A 429 -12.37 8.19 2.59
CA GLU A 429 -12.76 9.25 3.52
C GLU A 429 -12.90 10.63 2.86
N TYR A 430 -12.12 10.92 1.80
CA TYR A 430 -12.24 12.16 1.02
C TYR A 430 -13.21 12.03 -0.16
N GLY A 431 -13.81 10.87 -0.38
CA GLY A 431 -14.62 10.62 -1.55
C GLY A 431 -13.82 10.04 -2.73
N GLY A 432 -12.51 9.90 -2.57
CA GLY A 432 -11.62 9.22 -3.52
C GLY A 432 -11.74 7.70 -3.47
N GLY A 433 -10.72 7.04 -3.97
CA GLY A 433 -10.68 5.57 -4.02
C GLY A 433 -9.47 5.13 -4.83
N TRP A 434 -9.63 4.14 -5.67
CA TRP A 434 -8.63 3.80 -6.67
C TRP A 434 -8.77 4.73 -7.88
N LEU A 435 -7.70 5.45 -8.21
CA LEU A 435 -7.59 6.17 -9.46
C LEU A 435 -7.20 5.18 -10.57
N HIS A 436 -8.09 4.96 -11.52
CA HIS A 436 -7.85 4.12 -12.70
C HIS A 436 -7.45 5.00 -13.88
N TYR A 437 -6.16 5.24 -14.00
CA TYR A 437 -5.57 6.05 -15.06
C TYR A 437 -4.09 5.72 -15.21
N PRO A 438 -3.51 5.62 -16.43
CA PRO A 438 -2.09 5.36 -16.64
C PRO A 438 -1.24 6.60 -16.31
N LEU A 439 -1.06 6.87 -15.02
CA LEU A 439 -0.31 8.05 -14.55
C LEU A 439 1.14 8.05 -15.01
N PHE A 440 1.74 6.88 -15.17
CA PHE A 440 3.15 6.72 -15.52
C PHE A 440 3.30 5.81 -16.74
N GLU A 441 4.48 5.87 -17.38
CA GLU A 441 4.82 4.91 -18.43
C GLU A 441 4.59 3.48 -17.94
N THR A 442 3.96 2.68 -18.80
CA THR A 442 3.55 1.32 -18.44
C THR A 442 4.76 0.43 -18.21
N ARG A 443 4.80 -0.20 -17.04
CA ARG A 443 5.66 -1.33 -16.72
C ARG A 443 4.89 -2.61 -17.04
N LYS A 444 5.50 -3.58 -17.69
CA LYS A 444 4.86 -4.86 -18.03
C LYS A 444 4.28 -5.52 -16.77
N GLY A 445 2.99 -5.84 -16.80
CA GLY A 445 2.28 -6.50 -15.69
C GLY A 445 1.72 -5.57 -14.62
N VAL A 446 1.90 -4.25 -14.77
CA VAL A 446 1.37 -3.26 -13.81
C VAL A 446 -0.12 -3.06 -14.06
N ASN A 447 -0.88 -2.95 -12.97
CA ASN A 447 -2.26 -2.47 -12.99
C ASN A 447 -2.25 -0.94 -12.97
N ASP A 448 -2.91 -0.28 -13.92
CA ASP A 448 -3.03 1.18 -13.96
C ASP A 448 -4.09 1.65 -12.94
N LYS A 449 -3.84 1.36 -11.66
CA LYS A 449 -4.65 1.82 -10.52
C LYS A 449 -3.74 2.30 -9.39
N TYR A 450 -4.11 3.44 -8.80
CA TYR A 450 -3.28 4.10 -7.78
C TYR A 450 -4.13 4.59 -6.62
N LYS A 451 -3.64 4.45 -5.40
CA LYS A 451 -4.21 5.06 -4.18
C LYS A 451 -3.57 6.44 -3.88
N GLY A 452 -2.83 6.98 -4.81
CA GLY A 452 -2.21 8.30 -4.71
C GLY A 452 -0.84 8.37 -5.37
N PHE A 453 -0.25 9.55 -5.33
CA PHE A 453 1.06 9.87 -5.88
C PHE A 453 1.72 10.98 -5.06
N ASN A 454 3.01 11.18 -5.26
CA ASN A 454 3.74 12.29 -4.68
C ASN A 454 4.00 13.36 -5.73
N LEU A 455 3.99 14.62 -5.33
CA LEU A 455 4.52 15.75 -6.11
C LEU A 455 5.81 16.19 -5.42
N ARG A 456 6.96 15.77 -5.95
CA ARG A 456 8.27 16.03 -5.35
C ARG A 456 8.93 17.26 -5.97
N ASN A 457 9.59 18.05 -5.12
CA ASN A 457 10.47 19.15 -5.52
C ASN A 457 11.90 18.70 -5.89
N ASN A 458 12.14 17.39 -5.99
CA ASN A 458 13.44 16.71 -6.13
C ASN A 458 14.31 16.70 -4.84
N GLY A 459 13.71 16.85 -3.67
CA GLY A 459 14.40 16.67 -2.38
C GLY A 459 15.51 17.66 -2.14
N ASN A 460 16.65 17.19 -1.64
CA ASN A 460 17.85 18.03 -1.44
C ASN A 460 18.45 18.53 -2.76
N ARG A 461 18.16 17.86 -3.88
CA ARG A 461 18.58 18.30 -5.23
C ARG A 461 17.71 19.41 -5.82
N PHE A 462 16.73 19.95 -5.10
CA PHE A 462 15.91 21.09 -5.53
C PHE A 462 16.73 22.22 -6.16
N VAL A 463 17.94 22.42 -5.68
CA VAL A 463 18.87 23.47 -6.12
C VAL A 463 19.75 23.05 -7.30
N ALA A 464 19.73 21.79 -7.73
CA ALA A 464 20.64 21.26 -8.75
C ALA A 464 19.93 20.88 -10.06
N ASP A 465 18.82 20.16 -9.97
CA ASP A 465 18.10 19.62 -11.14
C ASP A 465 16.64 19.28 -10.79
N TYR A 466 15.88 18.79 -11.77
CA TYR A 466 14.49 18.39 -11.55
C TYR A 466 14.30 16.90 -11.23
N PHE A 467 15.22 16.00 -11.59
CA PHE A 467 14.90 14.58 -11.65
C PHE A 467 16.07 13.60 -11.50
N ALA A 468 17.22 13.98 -11.00
CA ALA A 468 18.34 13.03 -10.86
C ALA A 468 17.98 11.80 -10.00
N ASP A 469 17.25 12.00 -8.90
CA ASP A 469 16.69 10.93 -8.08
C ASP A 469 15.77 9.99 -8.91
N ALA A 470 14.93 10.55 -9.79
CA ALA A 470 14.07 9.78 -10.69
C ALA A 470 14.88 8.98 -11.74
N VAL A 471 15.99 9.54 -12.24
CA VAL A 471 16.91 8.81 -13.14
C VAL A 471 17.48 7.59 -12.44
N GLY A 472 17.89 7.72 -11.16
CA GLY A 472 18.40 6.62 -10.35
C GLY A 472 17.42 5.46 -10.22
N GLY A 473 16.13 5.77 -10.12
CA GLY A 473 15.08 4.75 -10.20
C GLY A 473 14.92 4.18 -11.62
N ALA A 474 14.80 5.06 -12.61
CA ALA A 474 14.50 4.67 -14.00
C ALA A 474 15.56 3.77 -14.66
N ILE A 475 16.84 3.91 -14.28
CA ILE A 475 17.91 3.02 -14.81
C ILE A 475 17.71 1.56 -14.44
N LEU A 476 16.93 1.27 -13.40
CA LEU A 476 16.64 -0.09 -12.93
C LEU A 476 15.42 -0.73 -13.61
N GLU A 477 14.82 -0.04 -14.58
CA GLU A 477 13.70 -0.61 -15.31
C GLU A 477 14.07 -1.93 -16.02
N GLY A 478 13.31 -2.98 -15.68
CA GLY A 478 13.59 -4.34 -16.16
C GLY A 478 14.56 -5.15 -15.30
N SER A 479 15.13 -4.57 -14.25
CA SER A 479 15.89 -5.30 -13.23
C SER A 479 14.95 -5.94 -12.19
N GLY A 480 15.53 -6.67 -11.25
CA GLY A 480 14.80 -7.24 -10.10
C GLY A 480 14.55 -6.25 -8.95
N VAL A 481 14.99 -5.00 -9.06
CA VAL A 481 14.90 -3.99 -8.01
C VAL A 481 13.70 -3.09 -8.23
N ASP A 482 12.88 -2.93 -7.20
CA ASP A 482 11.74 -2.01 -7.23
C ASP A 482 12.22 -0.56 -7.20
N TYR A 483 11.56 0.27 -8.02
CA TYR A 483 11.78 1.70 -8.10
C TYR A 483 10.46 2.44 -8.32
N GLN A 484 10.42 3.72 -7.95
CA GLN A 484 9.27 4.59 -8.16
C GLN A 484 9.28 5.14 -9.59
N ARG A 485 8.22 4.88 -10.36
CA ARG A 485 8.02 5.54 -11.66
C ARG A 485 7.71 7.01 -11.45
N SER A 486 8.07 7.83 -12.41
CA SER A 486 7.89 9.28 -12.32
C SER A 486 7.59 9.94 -13.66
N ARG A 487 7.02 11.13 -13.61
CA ARG A 487 6.87 12.04 -14.75
C ARG A 487 6.85 13.49 -14.29
N GLN A 488 7.26 14.38 -15.16
CA GLN A 488 7.30 15.82 -14.85
C GLN A 488 5.93 16.47 -15.13
N VAL A 489 5.46 17.28 -14.20
CA VAL A 489 4.18 18.00 -14.28
C VAL A 489 4.32 19.44 -13.76
N VAL A 490 3.45 20.33 -14.22
CA VAL A 490 3.30 21.66 -13.64
C VAL A 490 2.17 21.63 -12.61
N VAL A 491 2.43 22.19 -11.44
CA VAL A 491 1.45 22.22 -10.33
C VAL A 491 0.89 23.63 -10.16
N PHE A 492 -0.42 23.70 -9.96
CA PHE A 492 -1.14 24.90 -9.55
C PHE A 492 -1.89 24.62 -8.25
N TYR A 493 -1.88 25.59 -7.33
CA TYR A 493 -2.73 25.60 -6.15
C TYR A 493 -3.74 26.73 -6.24
N ASN A 494 -5.03 26.39 -6.13
CA ASN A 494 -6.11 27.39 -6.24
C ASN A 494 -5.97 28.32 -7.44
N GLY A 495 -5.58 27.77 -8.61
CA GLY A 495 -5.34 28.52 -9.84
C GLY A 495 -4.01 29.30 -9.88
N THR A 496 -3.21 29.29 -8.81
CA THR A 496 -1.90 29.96 -8.75
C THR A 496 -0.80 29.00 -9.18
N TYR A 497 0.04 29.45 -10.12
CA TYR A 497 1.21 28.70 -10.58
C TYR A 497 2.17 28.41 -9.42
N TYR A 498 2.56 27.14 -9.27
CA TYR A 498 3.48 26.71 -8.22
C TYR A 498 4.78 26.11 -8.75
N GLY A 499 4.82 25.65 -9.99
CA GLY A 499 6.01 25.22 -10.69
C GLY A 499 6.08 23.76 -11.05
N ILE A 500 7.21 23.36 -11.65
CA ILE A 500 7.46 22.00 -12.10
C ILE A 500 7.73 21.09 -10.90
N HIS A 501 7.07 19.95 -10.86
CA HIS A 501 7.27 18.89 -9.88
C HIS A 501 7.47 17.55 -10.57
N ASP A 502 8.16 16.68 -9.88
CA ASP A 502 8.25 15.27 -10.22
C ASP A 502 7.05 14.52 -9.59
N MET A 503 6.06 14.18 -10.42
CA MET A 503 4.95 13.33 -10.01
C MET A 503 5.46 11.89 -9.94
N ARG A 504 5.38 11.26 -8.77
CA ARG A 504 6.04 9.98 -8.48
C ARG A 504 5.12 8.99 -7.80
N GLU A 505 5.28 7.68 -8.09
CA GLU A 505 4.62 6.62 -7.34
C GLU A 505 4.88 6.73 -5.84
N ARG A 506 3.89 6.36 -5.04
CA ARG A 506 4.06 6.28 -3.59
C ARG A 506 4.51 4.89 -3.18
N TYR A 507 5.56 4.82 -2.38
CA TYR A 507 5.97 3.60 -1.71
C TYR A 507 5.13 3.37 -0.45
N ASN A 508 4.26 2.39 -0.52
CA ASN A 508 3.45 1.87 0.56
C ASN A 508 2.88 0.50 0.15
N LYS A 509 2.04 -0.08 0.98
CA LYS A 509 1.37 -1.36 0.69
C LYS A 509 0.64 -1.39 -0.66
N ASN A 510 0.05 -0.26 -1.08
CA ASN A 510 -0.69 -0.18 -2.34
C ASN A 510 0.23 -0.20 -3.58
N PHE A 511 1.50 0.20 -3.45
CA PHE A 511 2.50 -0.01 -4.49
C PHE A 511 2.65 -1.50 -4.81
N VAL A 512 2.69 -2.34 -3.79
CA VAL A 512 2.81 -3.80 -3.97
C VAL A 512 1.55 -4.35 -4.62
N GLU A 513 0.37 -3.90 -4.22
CA GLU A 513 -0.89 -4.30 -4.87
C GLU A 513 -0.94 -3.87 -6.35
N THR A 514 -0.56 -2.64 -6.65
CA THR A 514 -0.53 -2.11 -8.02
C THR A 514 0.44 -2.90 -8.90
N ASN A 515 1.67 -3.13 -8.43
CA ASN A 515 2.75 -3.67 -9.24
C ASN A 515 2.80 -5.21 -9.26
N TYR A 516 2.24 -5.89 -8.26
CA TYR A 516 2.33 -7.35 -8.10
C TYR A 516 0.97 -8.05 -7.99
N GLY A 517 -0.13 -7.31 -7.79
CA GLY A 517 -1.47 -7.88 -7.59
C GLY A 517 -1.64 -8.58 -6.24
N ILE A 518 -0.74 -8.35 -5.30
CA ILE A 518 -0.78 -8.91 -3.93
C ILE A 518 -1.69 -8.04 -3.07
N ASP A 519 -2.55 -8.65 -2.26
CA ASP A 519 -3.43 -7.91 -1.33
C ASP A 519 -2.58 -7.02 -0.40
N ALA A 520 -2.79 -5.71 -0.49
CA ALA A 520 -2.07 -4.71 0.29
C ALA A 520 -2.11 -4.97 1.81
N ASN A 521 -3.20 -5.56 2.32
CA ASN A 521 -3.34 -5.84 3.74
C ASN A 521 -2.48 -7.02 4.21
N SER A 522 -2.03 -7.88 3.29
CA SER A 522 -1.12 -9.00 3.59
C SER A 522 0.36 -8.62 3.59
N VAL A 523 0.68 -7.37 3.25
CA VAL A 523 2.06 -6.91 3.05
C VAL A 523 2.61 -6.29 4.34
N ASN A 524 3.77 -6.74 4.79
CA ASN A 524 4.61 -5.98 5.70
C ASN A 524 5.46 -5.00 4.90
N PHE A 525 5.34 -3.71 5.17
CA PHE A 525 6.09 -2.65 4.50
C PHE A 525 6.91 -1.84 5.50
N ILE A 526 8.25 -1.88 5.37
CA ILE A 526 9.21 -1.38 6.36
C ILE A 526 9.92 -0.12 5.89
N LYS A 527 10.14 0.78 6.84
CA LYS A 527 11.10 1.88 6.76
C LYS A 527 12.21 1.61 7.78
N HIS A 528 13.45 1.55 7.31
CA HIS A 528 14.61 1.41 8.17
C HIS A 528 15.48 2.65 8.02
N LEU A 529 15.63 3.37 9.11
CA LEU A 529 16.36 4.63 9.20
C LEU A 529 17.34 4.53 10.37
N ASN A 530 18.63 4.42 10.08
CA ASN A 530 19.69 4.21 11.04
C ASN A 530 19.43 2.94 11.90
N LYS A 531 19.10 3.10 13.17
CA LYS A 531 18.77 2.02 14.11
C LYS A 531 17.26 1.87 14.35
N THR A 532 16.48 2.68 13.68
CA THR A 532 15.03 2.71 13.88
C THR A 532 14.34 1.99 12.72
N VAL A 533 13.59 0.96 13.06
CA VAL A 533 12.75 0.22 12.11
C VAL A 533 11.30 0.51 12.44
N THR A 534 10.55 0.97 11.46
CA THR A 534 9.11 1.22 11.58
C THR A 534 8.36 0.49 10.47
N ALA A 535 7.15 0.02 10.75
CA ALA A 535 6.25 -0.51 9.75
C ALA A 535 5.28 0.59 9.31
N SER A 536 5.17 0.83 8.02
CA SER A 536 4.09 1.65 7.46
C SER A 536 2.86 0.81 7.11
N ASN A 537 2.98 -0.52 7.15
CA ASN A 537 1.90 -1.50 7.11
C ASN A 537 2.38 -2.83 7.70
N GLY A 538 1.51 -3.55 8.36
CA GLY A 538 1.85 -4.80 9.05
C GLY A 538 2.74 -4.55 10.27
N THR A 539 3.69 -5.45 10.54
CA THR A 539 4.55 -5.41 11.73
C THR A 539 6.04 -5.41 11.38
N THR A 540 6.87 -4.96 12.33
CA THR A 540 8.33 -5.03 12.21
C THR A 540 8.91 -6.38 12.61
N ALA A 541 8.12 -7.27 13.23
CA ALA A 541 8.60 -8.47 13.90
C ALA A 541 9.45 -9.37 13.00
N ASP A 542 8.94 -9.71 11.82
CA ASP A 542 9.64 -10.57 10.86
C ASP A 542 10.94 -9.92 10.34
N TYR A 543 10.93 -8.59 10.15
CA TYR A 543 12.11 -7.87 9.68
C TYR A 543 13.20 -7.84 10.75
N LEU A 544 12.82 -7.57 11.99
CA LEU A 544 13.75 -7.59 13.13
C LEU A 544 14.29 -8.99 13.38
N ALA A 545 13.47 -10.03 13.23
CA ALA A 545 13.91 -11.43 13.33
C ALA A 545 14.92 -11.78 12.21
N MET A 546 14.69 -11.34 10.98
CA MET A 546 15.61 -11.50 9.86
C MET A 546 16.94 -10.80 10.13
N LEU A 547 16.92 -9.51 10.57
CA LEU A 547 18.11 -8.78 10.95
C LEU A 547 18.89 -9.49 12.06
N ALA A 548 18.21 -9.91 13.12
CA ALA A 548 18.83 -10.60 14.26
C ALA A 548 19.47 -11.92 13.82
N PHE A 549 18.81 -12.68 12.96
CA PHE A 549 19.33 -13.94 12.47
C PHE A 549 20.59 -13.75 11.61
N ILE A 550 20.52 -12.94 10.56
CA ILE A 550 21.61 -12.77 9.60
C ILE A 550 22.78 -12.03 10.28
N ASN A 551 22.50 -11.02 11.10
CA ASN A 551 23.53 -10.25 11.77
C ASN A 551 24.17 -10.96 12.97
N GLY A 552 23.50 -11.97 13.53
CA GLY A 552 23.94 -12.71 14.71
C GLY A 552 24.61 -14.06 14.41
N ASN A 553 24.49 -14.58 13.20
CA ASN A 553 25.04 -15.90 12.85
C ASN A 553 26.16 -15.81 11.80
N ASP A 554 27.00 -16.83 11.77
CA ASP A 554 28.06 -16.96 10.77
C ASP A 554 27.47 -17.45 9.43
N MET A 555 27.45 -16.57 8.42
CA MET A 555 26.91 -16.89 7.10
C MET A 555 27.83 -17.78 6.25
N THR A 556 29.05 -18.10 6.70
CA THR A 556 29.90 -19.12 6.03
C THR A 556 29.39 -20.54 6.28
N VAL A 557 28.55 -20.73 7.30
CA VAL A 557 27.87 -21.98 7.59
C VAL A 557 26.71 -22.17 6.60
N ALA A 558 26.68 -23.30 5.90
CA ALA A 558 25.74 -23.54 4.81
C ALA A 558 24.28 -23.46 5.27
N GLU A 559 23.94 -24.04 6.42
CA GLU A 559 22.60 -24.04 6.98
C GLU A 559 22.10 -22.60 7.30
N ASN A 560 22.99 -21.74 7.81
CA ASN A 560 22.66 -20.36 8.09
C ASN A 560 22.42 -19.58 6.81
N TYR A 561 23.20 -19.83 5.76
CA TYR A 561 23.01 -19.20 4.46
C TYR A 561 21.70 -19.66 3.79
N GLU A 562 21.38 -20.95 3.84
CA GLU A 562 20.11 -21.46 3.29
C GLU A 562 18.91 -20.86 4.06
N MET A 563 19.00 -20.69 5.37
CA MET A 563 17.99 -19.98 6.14
C MET A 563 17.89 -18.51 5.69
N ALA A 564 19.02 -17.81 5.50
CA ALA A 564 19.00 -16.42 5.03
C ALA A 564 18.27 -16.30 3.66
N LYS A 565 18.47 -17.22 2.73
CA LYS A 565 17.76 -17.31 1.43
C LYS A 565 16.25 -17.47 1.58
N SER A 566 15.78 -18.06 2.65
CA SER A 566 14.34 -18.16 2.94
C SER A 566 13.75 -16.88 3.53
N LEU A 567 14.59 -16.04 4.13
CA LEU A 567 14.17 -14.79 4.78
C LEU A 567 14.21 -13.58 3.83
N ILE A 568 15.20 -13.53 2.94
CA ILE A 568 15.38 -12.45 1.98
C ILE A 568 15.52 -12.99 0.55
N ASP A 569 15.04 -12.21 -0.43
CA ASP A 569 15.34 -12.44 -1.84
C ASP A 569 16.79 -12.03 -2.10
N ILE A 570 17.68 -13.03 -2.09
CA ILE A 570 19.14 -12.84 -2.18
C ILE A 570 19.54 -12.15 -3.49
N GLY A 571 18.87 -12.46 -4.59
CA GLY A 571 19.15 -11.83 -5.90
C GLY A 571 18.74 -10.36 -5.89
N ASN A 572 17.52 -10.05 -5.44
CA ASN A 572 17.05 -8.68 -5.26
C ASN A 572 17.97 -7.90 -4.32
N PHE A 573 18.40 -8.50 -3.21
CA PHE A 573 19.30 -7.85 -2.25
C PHE A 573 20.66 -7.51 -2.89
N ALA A 574 21.24 -8.43 -3.66
CA ALA A 574 22.50 -8.18 -4.37
C ALA A 574 22.35 -7.02 -5.38
N ASP A 575 21.29 -7.06 -6.20
CA ASP A 575 21.00 -6.02 -7.20
C ASP A 575 20.74 -4.65 -6.56
N TYR A 576 20.00 -4.61 -5.45
CA TYR A 576 19.75 -3.41 -4.65
C TYR A 576 21.05 -2.81 -4.11
N MET A 577 21.93 -3.63 -3.52
CA MET A 577 23.22 -3.18 -3.02
C MET A 577 24.09 -2.61 -4.14
N LEU A 578 24.13 -3.29 -5.30
CA LEU A 578 24.88 -2.83 -6.48
C LEU A 578 24.33 -1.48 -6.99
N ALA A 579 23.01 -1.31 -7.03
CA ALA A 579 22.38 -0.08 -7.50
C ALA A 579 22.73 1.11 -6.59
N GLU A 580 22.59 0.99 -5.27
CA GLU A 580 22.91 2.04 -4.30
C GLU A 580 24.40 2.40 -4.34
N MET A 581 25.28 1.39 -4.45
CA MET A 581 26.72 1.61 -4.55
C MET A 581 27.10 2.29 -5.87
N TYR A 582 26.50 1.89 -7.01
CA TYR A 582 26.79 2.52 -8.31
C TYR A 582 26.35 3.97 -8.35
N ILE A 583 25.11 4.25 -7.89
CA ILE A 583 24.55 5.60 -7.81
C ILE A 583 25.38 6.49 -6.86
N HIS A 584 26.21 5.88 -6.03
CA HIS A 584 27.11 6.57 -5.11
C HIS A 584 26.32 7.39 -4.07
N ASN A 585 25.31 6.76 -3.44
CA ASN A 585 24.42 7.40 -2.48
C ASN A 585 25.09 7.56 -1.10
N GLY A 586 25.46 8.78 -0.75
CA GLY A 586 26.21 9.08 0.49
C GLY A 586 25.35 9.02 1.76
N ASP A 587 24.05 9.16 1.68
CA ASP A 587 23.14 9.07 2.82
C ASP A 587 22.74 7.61 3.15
N TRP A 588 23.07 6.68 2.29
CA TRP A 588 22.90 5.24 2.43
C TRP A 588 24.24 4.58 2.86
N PRO A 589 24.25 3.49 3.65
CA PRO A 589 23.15 2.61 4.07
C PRO A 589 22.49 2.98 5.40
N ASP A 590 22.81 4.13 5.98
CA ASP A 590 22.27 4.53 7.29
C ASP A 590 20.78 4.91 7.19
N ASN A 591 20.41 5.56 6.09
CA ASN A 591 19.08 6.10 5.85
C ASN A 591 18.41 5.43 4.65
N ASN A 592 17.13 5.73 4.48
CA ASN A 592 16.39 5.52 3.23
C ASN A 592 16.18 4.07 2.79
N VAL A 593 16.44 3.09 3.65
CA VAL A 593 16.15 1.69 3.33
C VAL A 593 14.65 1.43 3.39
N ARG A 594 14.12 0.83 2.33
CA ARG A 594 12.74 0.36 2.20
C ARG A 594 12.74 -1.12 1.86
N ALA A 595 11.82 -1.84 2.48
CA ALA A 595 11.64 -3.26 2.18
C ALA A 595 10.17 -3.66 2.36
N TRP A 596 9.76 -4.68 1.61
CA TRP A 596 8.46 -5.27 1.77
C TRP A 596 8.53 -6.80 1.72
N LYS A 597 7.54 -7.44 2.31
CA LYS A 597 7.34 -8.88 2.33
C LYS A 597 5.85 -9.19 2.26
N SER A 598 5.49 -10.30 1.61
CA SER A 598 4.15 -10.90 1.70
C SER A 598 4.23 -12.32 2.28
N PRO A 599 3.10 -13.00 2.56
CA PRO A 599 3.12 -14.41 2.99
C PRO A 599 3.83 -15.35 2.00
N GLU A 600 3.84 -15.00 0.71
CA GLU A 600 4.37 -15.83 -0.38
C GLU A 600 5.75 -15.37 -0.87
N THR A 601 6.23 -14.21 -0.41
CA THR A 601 7.51 -13.64 -0.86
C THR A 601 8.41 -13.32 0.32
N PRO A 602 9.72 -13.64 0.25
CA PRO A 602 10.69 -13.18 1.23
C PRO A 602 10.85 -11.65 1.18
N TRP A 603 11.63 -11.06 2.09
CA TRP A 603 11.94 -9.63 2.09
C TRP A 603 12.61 -9.22 0.78
N LYS A 604 12.03 -8.19 0.13
CA LYS A 604 12.57 -7.48 -1.04
C LYS A 604 12.93 -6.06 -0.67
N PHE A 605 14.07 -5.60 -1.15
CA PHE A 605 14.55 -4.23 -0.94
C PHE A 605 14.24 -3.36 -2.15
N MET A 606 13.99 -2.09 -1.88
CA MET A 606 13.52 -1.11 -2.87
C MET A 606 14.43 0.13 -2.80
N ILE A 607 14.79 0.66 -3.95
CA ILE A 607 15.59 1.90 -4.01
C ILE A 607 14.73 3.12 -3.65
N TYR A 608 15.24 4.01 -2.82
CA TYR A 608 14.47 5.16 -2.32
C TYR A 608 15.37 6.32 -1.94
N ASP A 609 14.96 7.56 -2.33
CA ASP A 609 15.57 8.83 -1.94
C ASP A 609 17.04 8.92 -2.30
N LEU A 610 17.30 8.97 -3.60
CA LEU A 610 18.64 8.97 -4.19
C LEU A 610 19.20 10.38 -4.39
N ASP A 611 18.65 11.36 -3.71
CA ASP A 611 19.00 12.77 -3.87
C ASP A 611 20.41 13.11 -3.35
N HIS A 612 21.06 12.20 -2.61
CA HIS A 612 22.46 12.22 -2.26
C HIS A 612 23.37 11.36 -3.16
N GLY A 613 22.85 10.92 -4.31
CA GLY A 613 23.61 10.21 -5.34
C GLY A 613 24.11 11.14 -6.47
N PHE A 614 24.73 10.55 -7.49
CA PHE A 614 25.17 11.24 -8.71
C PHE A 614 26.06 12.48 -8.44
N GLN A 615 27.10 12.28 -7.60
CA GLN A 615 28.05 13.36 -7.27
C GLN A 615 27.40 14.62 -6.67
N TRP A 616 26.49 14.44 -5.74
CA TRP A 616 25.88 15.55 -5.06
C TRP A 616 26.81 16.15 -3.99
N ASP A 617 27.02 17.46 -4.03
CA ASP A 617 27.99 18.22 -3.22
C ASP A 617 27.59 18.44 -1.74
N TRP A 618 26.49 17.87 -1.31
CA TRP A 618 26.18 17.92 0.11
C TRP A 618 27.22 17.13 0.88
N SER A 619 27.92 17.80 1.76
CA SER A 619 28.87 17.18 2.66
C SER A 619 28.16 16.25 3.63
N VAL A 620 27.81 15.04 3.17
CA VAL A 620 27.61 13.94 4.11
C VAL A 620 28.95 13.73 4.80
N SER A 621 28.97 13.88 6.14
CA SER A 621 30.21 13.82 6.91
C SER A 621 30.99 12.54 6.63
N GLY A 622 32.22 12.66 6.16
CA GLY A 622 33.09 11.54 5.81
C GLY A 622 32.84 10.91 4.43
N PHE A 623 31.97 11.52 3.59
CA PHE A 623 31.72 11.09 2.23
C PHE A 623 32.27 12.11 1.23
N SER A 624 32.79 11.65 0.11
CA SER A 624 33.30 12.47 -0.98
C SER A 624 33.20 11.72 -2.31
N GLU A 625 33.43 12.41 -3.42
CA GLU A 625 33.46 11.81 -4.76
C GLU A 625 34.38 10.59 -4.88
N SER A 626 35.50 10.61 -4.17
CA SER A 626 36.47 9.51 -4.17
C SER A 626 36.18 8.41 -3.14
N THR A 627 35.03 8.44 -2.49
CA THR A 627 34.65 7.44 -1.50
C THR A 627 34.40 6.07 -2.16
N ASN A 628 35.21 5.07 -1.77
CA ASN A 628 34.97 3.70 -2.20
C ASN A 628 33.74 3.12 -1.48
N MET A 629 32.72 2.73 -2.24
CA MET A 629 31.43 2.32 -1.69
C MET A 629 31.50 1.01 -0.90
N PHE A 630 32.38 0.07 -1.23
CA PHE A 630 32.58 -1.14 -0.43
C PHE A 630 33.13 -0.82 0.96
N LYS A 631 34.08 0.11 1.03
CA LYS A 631 34.60 0.59 2.33
C LYS A 631 33.53 1.34 3.11
N TRP A 632 32.73 2.18 2.43
CA TRP A 632 31.61 2.92 3.01
C TRP A 632 30.58 1.98 3.67
N VAL A 633 30.15 0.95 2.97
CA VAL A 633 29.24 -0.05 3.52
C VAL A 633 29.89 -0.88 4.62
N LYS A 634 31.16 -1.28 4.46
CA LYS A 634 31.87 -2.04 5.49
C LYS A 634 32.00 -1.31 6.82
N GLN A 635 32.17 0.00 6.80
CA GLN A 635 32.20 0.81 8.04
C GLN A 635 30.80 1.07 8.63
N GLY A 636 29.71 0.81 7.88
CA GLY A 636 28.34 1.07 8.32
C GLY A 636 27.85 2.47 7.98
N GLY A 637 28.27 3.03 6.84
CA GLY A 637 27.90 4.36 6.38
C GLY A 637 28.41 5.50 7.28
N LYS A 638 27.69 6.60 7.29
CA LYS A 638 27.99 7.84 8.00
C LYS A 638 28.12 7.65 9.54
N ASN A 639 27.28 6.81 10.11
CA ASN A 639 27.19 6.66 11.57
C ASN A 639 27.93 5.45 12.14
N GLY A 640 28.49 4.60 11.29
CA GLY A 640 29.31 3.48 11.74
C GLY A 640 28.56 2.45 12.59
N CYS A 641 27.46 1.90 12.11
CA CYS A 641 26.53 1.09 12.91
C CYS A 641 26.90 -0.40 13.08
N ASN A 642 28.04 -0.87 12.56
CA ASN A 642 28.39 -2.32 12.49
C ASN A 642 28.42 -3.07 13.83
N SER A 643 28.52 -2.39 14.96
CA SER A 643 28.44 -3.02 16.29
C SER A 643 27.00 -3.37 16.71
N ASP A 644 26.00 -2.88 16.00
CA ASP A 644 24.59 -3.04 16.31
C ASP A 644 23.95 -4.13 15.42
N ASN A 645 23.16 -5.03 16.00
CA ASN A 645 22.44 -6.03 15.22
C ASN A 645 21.28 -5.45 14.37
N LEU A 646 20.87 -4.23 14.65
CA LEU A 646 19.90 -3.49 13.83
C LEU A 646 20.56 -2.74 12.66
N CYS A 647 21.88 -2.78 12.53
CA CYS A 647 22.59 -2.14 11.44
C CYS A 647 22.30 -2.82 10.10
N PHE A 648 21.73 -2.09 9.15
CA PHE A 648 21.44 -2.61 7.82
C PHE A 648 22.70 -3.05 7.07
N ALA A 649 23.78 -2.25 7.11
CA ALA A 649 25.04 -2.57 6.45
C ALA A 649 25.62 -3.92 6.89
N LYS A 650 25.34 -4.34 8.12
CA LYS A 650 25.81 -5.62 8.67
C LYS A 650 25.22 -6.83 7.92
N LEU A 651 24.02 -6.71 7.33
CA LEU A 651 23.46 -7.75 6.46
C LEU A 651 24.44 -8.09 5.33
N TYR A 652 24.84 -7.07 4.57
CA TYR A 652 25.79 -7.25 3.48
C TYR A 652 27.13 -7.76 3.99
N ASN A 653 27.66 -7.14 5.06
CA ASN A 653 28.97 -7.49 5.63
C ASN A 653 29.03 -8.94 6.13
N ASN A 654 27.91 -9.54 6.53
CA ASN A 654 27.86 -10.96 6.90
C ASN A 654 27.62 -11.88 5.71
N LEU A 655 26.69 -11.53 4.83
CA LEU A 655 26.39 -12.36 3.66
C LEU A 655 27.56 -12.48 2.69
N ILE A 656 28.36 -11.40 2.50
CA ILE A 656 29.47 -11.41 1.55
C ILE A 656 30.64 -12.32 2.00
N LYS A 657 30.63 -12.81 3.25
CA LYS A 657 31.58 -13.83 3.72
C LYS A 657 31.29 -15.21 3.16
N ASN A 658 30.04 -15.47 2.74
CA ASN A 658 29.64 -16.72 2.12
C ASN A 658 30.07 -16.75 0.65
N ASP A 659 30.78 -17.81 0.24
CA ASP A 659 31.33 -17.91 -1.11
C ASP A 659 30.24 -18.00 -2.19
N ASN A 660 29.07 -18.58 -1.89
CA ASN A 660 27.94 -18.62 -2.81
C ASN A 660 27.33 -17.24 -3.01
N PHE A 661 27.15 -16.48 -1.93
CA PHE A 661 26.69 -15.08 -2.06
C PHE A 661 27.69 -14.20 -2.78
N LYS A 662 28.99 -14.36 -2.46
CA LYS A 662 30.05 -13.64 -3.17
C LYS A 662 30.06 -13.92 -4.67
N ARG A 663 29.95 -15.19 -5.06
CA ARG A 663 29.85 -15.62 -6.47
C ARG A 663 28.63 -15.00 -7.14
N LEU A 664 27.45 -15.11 -6.54
CA LEU A 664 26.21 -14.50 -7.00
C LEU A 664 26.37 -12.98 -7.17
N PHE A 665 26.89 -12.30 -6.17
CA PHE A 665 27.08 -10.83 -6.18
C PHE A 665 27.96 -10.38 -7.34
N VAL A 666 29.09 -11.03 -7.59
CA VAL A 666 30.03 -10.70 -8.69
C VAL A 666 29.39 -10.95 -10.06
N ASN A 667 28.65 -12.06 -10.22
CA ASN A 667 27.97 -12.37 -11.47
C ASN A 667 26.79 -11.41 -11.75
N HIS A 668 26.00 -11.09 -10.71
CA HIS A 668 24.97 -10.04 -10.78
C HIS A 668 25.59 -8.69 -11.14
N ALA A 669 26.71 -8.31 -10.52
CA ALA A 669 27.42 -7.07 -10.84
C ALA A 669 27.80 -6.99 -12.34
N SER A 670 28.23 -8.12 -12.93
CA SER A 670 28.57 -8.19 -14.36
C SER A 670 27.35 -7.87 -15.26
N VAL A 671 26.19 -8.46 -14.94
CA VAL A 671 24.94 -8.22 -15.68
C VAL A 671 24.40 -6.82 -15.43
N MET A 672 24.40 -6.37 -14.17
CA MET A 672 23.91 -5.04 -13.80
C MET A 672 24.70 -3.92 -14.49
N LEU A 673 26.03 -3.99 -14.49
CA LEU A 673 26.90 -3.03 -15.20
C LEU A 673 26.71 -3.09 -16.71
N GLY A 674 26.49 -4.28 -17.26
CA GLY A 674 26.30 -4.45 -18.71
C GLY A 674 24.94 -3.95 -19.21
N SER A 675 23.94 -3.83 -18.36
CA SER A 675 22.55 -3.63 -18.77
C SER A 675 21.87 -2.42 -18.12
N TYR A 676 22.08 -2.18 -16.84
CA TYR A 676 21.32 -1.19 -16.06
C TYR A 676 22.21 -0.07 -15.49
N LEU A 677 23.31 -0.42 -14.86
CA LEU A 677 24.19 0.46 -14.10
C LEU A 677 25.37 0.88 -14.99
N ASN A 678 25.11 1.70 -16.00
CA ASN A 678 26.15 2.22 -16.92
C ASN A 678 25.78 3.58 -17.50
N GLY A 679 26.78 4.32 -17.91
CA GLY A 679 26.65 5.68 -18.44
C GLY A 679 25.74 5.80 -19.65
N ALA A 680 25.67 4.80 -20.50
CA ALA A 680 24.77 4.80 -21.65
C ALA A 680 23.29 4.76 -21.21
N ASN A 681 22.94 3.92 -20.24
CA ASN A 681 21.58 3.83 -19.69
C ASN A 681 21.22 5.07 -18.88
N VAL A 682 22.13 5.56 -18.02
CA VAL A 682 21.94 6.82 -17.29
C VAL A 682 21.64 7.96 -18.25
N THR A 683 22.43 8.11 -19.31
CA THR A 683 22.23 9.12 -20.36
C THR A 683 20.89 8.96 -21.06
N ALA A 684 20.49 7.73 -21.38
CA ALA A 684 19.23 7.44 -22.05
C ALA A 684 18.03 7.82 -21.15
N LYS A 685 18.06 7.45 -19.87
CA LYS A 685 16.99 7.76 -18.91
C LYS A 685 16.93 9.25 -18.57
N ALA A 686 18.07 9.92 -18.43
CA ALA A 686 18.11 11.37 -18.26
C ALA A 686 17.47 12.09 -19.46
N LYS A 687 17.82 11.71 -20.69
CA LYS A 687 17.21 12.24 -21.91
C LYS A 687 15.70 11.94 -22.00
N PHE A 688 15.27 10.76 -21.59
CA PHE A 688 13.85 10.40 -21.58
C PHE A 688 13.07 11.32 -20.65
N LEU A 689 13.53 11.51 -19.40
CA LEU A 689 12.88 12.41 -18.44
C LEU A 689 12.98 13.88 -18.87
N ALA A 690 14.12 14.30 -19.40
CA ALA A 690 14.28 15.64 -19.96
C ALA A 690 13.32 15.89 -21.13
N GLY A 691 13.03 14.88 -21.93
CA GLY A 691 12.05 14.93 -23.02
C GLY A 691 10.60 15.20 -22.59
N MET A 692 10.29 15.02 -21.31
CA MET A 692 8.99 15.37 -20.72
C MET A 692 8.87 16.85 -20.36
N LEU A 693 9.98 17.59 -20.35
CA LEU A 693 10.03 19.01 -20.03
C LEU A 693 9.78 19.85 -21.30
N ASP A 694 9.00 20.91 -21.13
CA ASP A 694 8.87 21.96 -22.15
C ASP A 694 9.77 23.15 -21.81
N ALA A 695 10.49 23.67 -22.79
CA ALA A 695 11.46 24.74 -22.56
C ALA A 695 10.83 26.05 -22.06
N SER A 696 9.60 26.38 -22.48
CA SER A 696 8.89 27.58 -22.00
C SER A 696 8.43 27.42 -20.55
N ASP A 697 7.96 26.22 -20.18
CA ASP A 697 7.55 25.92 -18.81
C ASP A 697 8.77 25.89 -17.88
N VAL A 698 9.90 25.33 -18.32
CA VAL A 698 11.19 25.40 -17.61
C VAL A 698 11.64 26.83 -17.41
N SER A 699 11.59 27.66 -18.49
CA SER A 699 11.95 29.08 -18.41
C SER A 699 11.07 29.83 -17.41
N ARG A 700 9.77 29.54 -17.37
CA ARG A 700 8.83 30.07 -16.38
C ARG A 700 9.19 29.68 -14.96
N ASP A 701 9.47 28.39 -14.71
CA ASP A 701 9.85 27.90 -13.39
C ASP A 701 11.17 28.50 -12.90
N MET A 702 12.13 28.65 -13.81
CA MET A 702 13.41 29.31 -13.51
C MET A 702 13.26 30.82 -13.23
N ALA A 703 12.23 31.45 -13.75
CA ALA A 703 11.94 32.87 -13.49
C ALA A 703 11.27 33.15 -12.13
N VAL A 704 10.93 32.11 -11.37
CA VAL A 704 10.40 32.28 -10.00
C VAL A 704 11.56 32.65 -9.07
N GLU A 705 11.62 33.95 -8.73
CA GLU A 705 12.72 34.59 -7.99
C GLU A 705 13.07 33.86 -6.71
N ALA A 706 12.05 33.44 -5.92
CA ALA A 706 12.23 32.72 -4.67
C ALA A 706 12.94 31.37 -4.84
N TYR A 707 12.73 30.69 -5.95
CA TYR A 707 13.39 29.41 -6.24
C TYR A 707 14.82 29.65 -6.70
N MET A 708 15.03 30.64 -7.57
CA MET A 708 16.36 30.95 -8.08
C MET A 708 17.27 31.55 -7.01
N ASP A 709 16.73 32.33 -6.08
CA ASP A 709 17.46 32.86 -4.94
C ASP A 709 18.06 31.71 -4.10
N ARG A 710 17.29 30.65 -3.86
CA ARG A 710 17.77 29.47 -3.16
C ARG A 710 18.78 28.66 -4.00
N ARG A 711 18.51 28.46 -5.28
CA ARG A 711 19.39 27.77 -6.24
C ARG A 711 20.73 28.47 -6.41
N GLY A 712 20.75 29.80 -6.36
CA GLY A 712 21.97 30.61 -6.44
C GLY A 712 22.87 30.56 -5.20
N GLN A 713 22.39 30.03 -4.06
CA GLN A 713 23.18 29.92 -2.84
C GLN A 713 24.22 28.79 -2.89
N TYR A 714 24.12 27.87 -3.86
CA TYR A 714 25.05 26.74 -4.03
C TYR A 714 25.97 26.98 -5.24
N SER A 715 27.19 26.44 -5.15
CA SER A 715 28.23 26.62 -6.16
C SER A 715 27.92 25.99 -7.53
N HIS A 716 26.86 25.18 -7.62
CA HIS A 716 26.47 24.50 -8.85
C HIS A 716 25.43 25.28 -9.64
N SER A 717 25.63 25.39 -10.95
CA SER A 717 24.60 25.85 -11.86
C SER A 717 23.48 24.81 -11.90
N PHE A 718 22.23 25.27 -11.78
CA PHE A 718 21.05 24.44 -11.95
C PHE A 718 21.04 23.80 -13.37
N ASP A 719 20.86 22.49 -13.41
CA ASP A 719 20.86 21.68 -14.65
C ASP A 719 19.44 21.11 -14.89
N PRO A 720 18.57 21.89 -15.55
CA PRO A 720 17.17 21.46 -15.68
C PRO A 720 16.99 20.18 -16.53
N TYR A 721 17.95 19.88 -17.40
CA TYR A 721 17.86 18.77 -18.34
C TYR A 721 18.73 17.56 -17.97
N GLY A 722 19.44 17.60 -16.82
CA GLY A 722 20.28 16.51 -16.36
C GLY A 722 21.46 16.17 -17.26
N GLU A 723 22.00 17.17 -17.96
CA GLU A 723 23.09 17.02 -18.93
C GLU A 723 24.39 16.53 -18.28
N LYS A 724 24.57 16.79 -16.99
CA LYS A 724 25.76 16.37 -16.22
C LYS A 724 25.72 14.91 -15.79
N LEU A 725 24.54 14.26 -15.76
CA LEU A 725 24.40 12.89 -15.27
C LEU A 725 25.12 11.86 -16.13
N GLY A 726 25.03 12.01 -17.46
CA GLY A 726 25.69 11.10 -18.39
C GLY A 726 27.22 11.12 -18.31
N PRO A 727 27.88 12.28 -18.38
CA PRO A 727 29.34 12.42 -18.16
C PRO A 727 29.79 11.81 -16.84
N TRP A 728 29.15 12.13 -15.74
CA TRP A 728 29.44 11.55 -14.43
C TRP A 728 29.36 10.03 -14.46
N ALA A 729 28.29 9.48 -15.02
CA ALA A 729 28.08 8.05 -15.03
C ALA A 729 29.11 7.30 -15.87
N ASN A 730 29.61 7.90 -16.96
CA ASN A 730 30.70 7.34 -17.75
C ASN A 730 32.02 7.22 -16.96
N GLU A 731 32.32 8.19 -16.12
CA GLU A 731 33.47 8.13 -15.19
C GLU A 731 33.24 7.07 -14.12
N ARG A 732 32.05 7.04 -13.54
CA ARG A 732 31.63 6.09 -12.50
C ARG A 732 31.70 4.63 -13.00
N ASP A 733 31.43 4.37 -14.25
CA ASP A 733 31.52 3.02 -14.84
C ASP A 733 32.88 2.38 -14.61
N ASP A 734 33.97 3.11 -14.86
CA ASP A 734 35.34 2.59 -14.72
C ASP A 734 35.77 2.54 -13.25
N GLU A 735 35.38 3.54 -12.46
CA GLU A 735 35.63 3.56 -11.02
C GLU A 735 34.94 2.38 -10.32
N PHE A 736 33.67 2.16 -10.56
CA PHE A 736 32.92 1.11 -9.88
C PHE A 736 33.36 -0.29 -10.31
N LYS A 737 33.72 -0.49 -11.59
CA LYS A 737 34.37 -1.72 -12.05
C LYS A 737 35.70 -1.95 -11.30
N SER A 738 36.51 -0.92 -11.15
CA SER A 738 37.78 -0.99 -10.41
C SER A 738 37.56 -1.30 -8.93
N GLU A 739 36.56 -0.70 -8.30
CA GLU A 739 36.19 -1.02 -6.92
C GLU A 739 35.83 -2.50 -6.75
N ILE A 740 34.99 -3.07 -7.66
CA ILE A 740 34.58 -4.48 -7.64
C ILE A 740 35.82 -5.38 -7.88
N GLN A 741 36.65 -5.06 -8.87
CA GLN A 741 37.87 -5.84 -9.13
C GLN A 741 38.80 -5.90 -7.93
N SER A 742 39.02 -4.74 -7.30
CA SER A 742 39.87 -4.63 -6.11
C SER A 742 39.30 -5.37 -4.91
N GLU A 743 37.99 -5.24 -4.69
CA GLU A 743 37.28 -5.86 -3.54
C GLU A 743 37.32 -7.39 -3.60
N PHE A 744 37.14 -7.96 -4.80
CA PHE A 744 37.02 -9.40 -4.99
C PHE A 744 38.26 -10.06 -5.63
N GLY A 745 39.32 -9.32 -5.90
CA GLY A 745 40.56 -9.84 -6.47
C GLY A 745 40.42 -10.37 -7.90
N LEU A 746 39.61 -9.68 -8.73
CA LEU A 746 39.26 -10.15 -10.08
C LEU A 746 40.28 -9.66 -11.13
N SER A 747 40.55 -10.48 -12.13
CA SER A 747 41.61 -10.20 -13.09
C SER A 747 41.22 -9.36 -14.31
N GLY A 748 39.96 -9.09 -14.53
CA GLY A 748 39.44 -8.35 -15.67
C GLY A 748 38.04 -8.78 -16.10
N MET A 749 37.63 -8.37 -17.30
CA MET A 749 36.31 -8.76 -17.83
C MET A 749 36.47 -9.46 -19.21
N GLY A 750 35.68 -10.51 -19.42
CA GLY A 750 35.60 -11.26 -20.67
C GLY A 750 34.18 -11.29 -21.23
N THR A 751 34.02 -11.53 -22.52
CA THR A 751 32.71 -11.69 -23.17
C THR A 751 32.18 -13.09 -22.94
N VAL A 752 30.93 -13.14 -22.42
CA VAL A 752 30.19 -14.39 -22.20
C VAL A 752 28.91 -14.35 -23.04
N LYS A 753 28.57 -15.47 -23.68
CA LYS A 753 27.32 -15.66 -24.43
C LYS A 753 26.55 -16.85 -23.87
N ILE A 754 25.29 -16.60 -23.49
CA ILE A 754 24.38 -17.60 -22.96
C ILE A 754 23.10 -17.57 -23.76
N ALA A 755 22.72 -18.74 -24.31
CA ALA A 755 21.53 -18.84 -25.15
C ALA A 755 20.71 -20.09 -24.84
N SER A 756 19.49 -20.13 -25.35
CA SER A 756 18.64 -21.31 -25.41
C SER A 756 18.03 -21.48 -26.81
N ASN A 757 17.56 -22.68 -27.12
CA ASN A 757 16.97 -22.99 -28.42
C ASN A 757 15.47 -22.67 -28.55
N GLY A 758 14.89 -21.89 -27.62
CA GLY A 758 13.53 -21.37 -27.73
C GLY A 758 12.42 -22.22 -27.06
N LYS A 759 12.76 -23.25 -26.31
CA LYS A 759 11.81 -24.07 -25.50
C LYS A 759 12.13 -24.03 -24.00
N GLY A 760 12.83 -23.02 -23.57
CA GLY A 760 13.19 -22.78 -22.17
C GLY A 760 14.15 -21.63 -22.05
N VAL A 761 14.40 -21.22 -20.82
CA VAL A 761 15.28 -20.11 -20.46
C VAL A 761 16.49 -20.59 -19.67
N VAL A 762 17.51 -19.77 -19.62
CA VAL A 762 18.68 -19.98 -18.76
C VAL A 762 18.67 -18.90 -17.70
N LEU A 763 18.66 -19.33 -16.44
CA LEU A 763 18.88 -18.46 -15.28
C LEU A 763 20.39 -18.45 -14.95
N MET A 764 20.90 -17.29 -14.63
CA MET A 764 22.26 -17.10 -14.14
C MET A 764 22.19 -16.66 -12.68
N GLU A 765 22.69 -17.49 -11.75
CA GLU A 765 22.57 -17.28 -10.30
C GLU A 765 21.10 -16.97 -9.86
N GLY A 766 20.12 -17.61 -10.51
CA GLY A 766 18.69 -17.35 -10.30
C GLY A 766 18.11 -16.15 -11.08
N MET A 767 18.94 -15.30 -11.66
CA MET A 767 18.52 -14.13 -12.44
C MET A 767 18.08 -14.52 -13.85
N ASN A 768 16.95 -13.97 -14.29
CA ASN A 768 16.62 -13.92 -15.72
C ASN A 768 17.55 -12.92 -16.43
N LEU A 769 18.31 -13.38 -17.40
CA LEU A 769 19.21 -12.52 -18.14
C LEU A 769 18.45 -11.48 -18.98
N PRO A 770 18.92 -10.23 -19.07
CA PRO A 770 18.26 -9.18 -19.84
C PRO A 770 18.00 -9.61 -21.30
N GLY A 771 16.83 -9.25 -21.83
CA GLY A 771 16.42 -9.64 -23.19
C GLY A 771 15.89 -11.08 -23.31
N SER A 772 15.84 -11.87 -22.23
CA SER A 772 15.15 -13.16 -22.21
C SER A 772 13.64 -12.97 -22.38
N THR A 773 13.02 -13.88 -23.10
CA THR A 773 11.56 -14.02 -23.20
C THR A 773 11.06 -15.07 -22.19
N SER A 774 9.76 -15.35 -22.18
CA SER A 774 9.19 -16.46 -21.39
C SER A 774 9.67 -17.85 -21.82
N SER A 775 10.27 -17.98 -23.03
CA SER A 775 10.64 -19.27 -23.62
C SER A 775 12.05 -19.32 -24.21
N SER A 776 12.81 -18.23 -24.14
CA SER A 776 14.16 -18.20 -24.72
C SER A 776 15.09 -17.24 -24.00
N THR A 777 16.37 -17.58 -23.99
CA THR A 777 17.48 -16.73 -23.58
C THR A 777 18.42 -16.50 -24.75
N ASN A 778 18.83 -15.25 -24.97
CA ASN A 778 19.89 -14.90 -25.92
C ASN A 778 20.64 -13.67 -25.38
N TYR A 779 21.60 -13.91 -24.52
CA TYR A 779 22.34 -12.87 -23.80
C TYR A 779 23.81 -12.87 -24.21
N SER A 780 24.36 -11.69 -24.37
CA SER A 780 25.81 -11.50 -24.55
C SER A 780 26.25 -10.27 -23.74
N GLY A 781 27.18 -10.46 -22.83
CA GLY A 781 27.66 -9.39 -21.95
C GLY A 781 29.10 -9.55 -21.49
N LYS A 782 29.64 -8.54 -20.82
CA LYS A 782 30.95 -8.58 -20.18
C LYS A 782 30.79 -9.07 -18.75
N PHE A 783 31.56 -10.09 -18.37
CA PHE A 783 31.60 -10.65 -17.03
C PHE A 783 32.98 -10.53 -16.43
N PHE A 784 33.06 -10.33 -15.12
CA PHE A 784 34.34 -10.45 -14.39
C PHE A 784 34.87 -11.88 -14.50
N THR A 785 36.12 -12.01 -14.96
CA THR A 785 36.79 -13.31 -15.19
C THR A 785 37.54 -13.80 -13.96
N GLY A 786 37.79 -15.11 -13.93
CA GLY A 786 38.53 -15.77 -12.83
C GLY A 786 37.65 -16.36 -11.74
N GLY A 787 36.35 -16.20 -11.83
CA GLY A 787 35.34 -16.83 -10.97
C GLY A 787 34.58 -17.96 -11.64
N MET A 788 33.58 -18.45 -10.93
CA MET A 788 32.57 -19.41 -11.43
C MET A 788 31.23 -18.72 -11.54
N MET A 789 30.33 -19.23 -12.40
CA MET A 789 28.92 -18.85 -12.41
C MET A 789 28.04 -20.11 -12.37
N GLU A 790 26.91 -19.99 -11.72
CA GLU A 790 25.86 -21.00 -11.75
C GLU A 790 24.90 -20.70 -12.90
N LEU A 791 24.63 -21.70 -13.71
CA LEU A 791 23.63 -21.65 -14.78
C LEU A 791 22.59 -22.73 -14.56
N THR A 792 21.32 -22.37 -14.66
CA THR A 792 20.19 -23.31 -14.57
C THR A 792 19.34 -23.22 -15.82
N ALA A 793 19.20 -24.33 -16.53
CA ALA A 793 18.32 -24.47 -17.68
C ALA A 793 16.91 -24.82 -17.22
N VAL A 794 15.94 -23.96 -17.52
CA VAL A 794 14.52 -24.10 -17.09
C VAL A 794 13.66 -24.31 -18.34
N PRO A 795 13.09 -25.52 -18.56
CA PRO A 795 12.20 -25.75 -19.68
C PRO A 795 10.86 -25.06 -19.51
N VAL A 796 10.22 -24.67 -20.62
CA VAL A 796 8.80 -24.28 -20.60
C VAL A 796 7.91 -25.51 -20.43
N GLU A 797 6.64 -25.29 -20.12
CA GLU A 797 5.66 -26.37 -19.99
C GLU A 797 5.63 -27.26 -21.24
N GLY A 798 5.71 -28.57 -21.04
CA GLY A 798 5.74 -29.57 -22.11
C GLY A 798 7.10 -29.79 -22.76
N ALA A 799 8.14 -29.03 -22.41
CA ALA A 799 9.51 -29.23 -22.88
C ALA A 799 10.38 -29.93 -21.82
N VAL A 800 11.47 -30.53 -22.26
CA VAL A 800 12.45 -31.20 -21.41
C VAL A 800 13.85 -30.73 -21.76
N PHE A 801 14.67 -30.47 -20.75
CA PHE A 801 16.08 -30.15 -20.96
C PHE A 801 16.82 -31.35 -21.58
N ALA A 802 17.55 -31.10 -22.66
CA ALA A 802 18.23 -32.15 -23.44
C ALA A 802 19.76 -32.13 -23.29
N GLY A 803 20.30 -31.09 -22.66
CA GLY A 803 21.74 -30.93 -22.42
C GLY A 803 22.26 -29.58 -22.91
N TRP A 804 23.45 -29.24 -22.47
CA TRP A 804 24.18 -28.05 -22.90
C TRP A 804 24.94 -28.28 -24.23
N SER A 805 25.30 -27.21 -24.90
CA SER A 805 26.05 -27.30 -26.20
C SER A 805 27.43 -27.94 -26.08
N ASP A 806 28.00 -28.04 -24.90
CA ASP A 806 29.28 -28.72 -24.61
C ASP A 806 29.09 -30.16 -24.12
N GLY A 807 27.86 -30.70 -24.16
CA GLY A 807 27.53 -32.07 -23.84
C GLY A 807 27.19 -32.37 -22.41
N VAL A 808 27.20 -31.39 -21.51
CA VAL A 808 26.77 -31.57 -20.09
C VAL A 808 25.26 -31.75 -20.02
N THR A 809 24.78 -32.68 -19.22
CA THR A 809 23.36 -33.09 -19.14
C THR A 809 22.66 -32.62 -17.86
N GLU A 810 23.38 -32.13 -16.88
CA GLU A 810 22.82 -31.55 -15.65
C GLU A 810 22.21 -30.18 -15.96
N ALA A 811 20.94 -29.99 -15.61
CA ALA A 811 20.23 -28.74 -15.88
C ALA A 811 20.86 -27.57 -15.11
N THR A 812 21.29 -27.78 -13.87
CA THR A 812 22.04 -26.78 -13.09
C THR A 812 23.51 -27.17 -13.05
N ARG A 813 24.39 -26.23 -13.35
CA ARG A 813 25.83 -26.43 -13.38
C ARG A 813 26.62 -25.18 -13.00
N PHE A 814 27.86 -25.39 -12.57
CA PHE A 814 28.84 -24.31 -12.42
C PHE A 814 29.79 -24.32 -13.63
N VAL A 815 30.09 -23.12 -14.14
CA VAL A 815 31.03 -22.92 -15.25
C VAL A 815 32.04 -21.83 -14.88
N ALA A 816 33.30 -22.04 -15.35
CA ALA A 816 34.34 -21.01 -15.21
C ALA A 816 34.02 -19.81 -16.11
N VAL A 817 34.09 -18.60 -15.54
CA VAL A 817 33.93 -17.35 -16.29
C VAL A 817 35.25 -17.02 -17.01
N VAL A 818 35.28 -17.24 -18.31
CA VAL A 818 36.45 -16.96 -19.18
C VAL A 818 36.02 -16.13 -20.37
N ASP A 819 36.95 -15.38 -20.95
CA ASP A 819 36.66 -14.63 -22.19
C ASP A 819 36.33 -15.58 -23.36
N GLY A 820 35.28 -15.25 -24.08
CA GLY A 820 34.78 -16.04 -25.21
C GLY A 820 33.88 -17.23 -24.81
N LEU A 821 33.55 -17.43 -23.55
CA LEU A 821 32.63 -18.47 -23.10
C LEU A 821 31.30 -18.36 -23.87
N THR A 822 30.90 -19.46 -24.51
CA THR A 822 29.63 -19.54 -25.24
C THR A 822 28.90 -20.84 -24.89
N LEU A 823 27.70 -20.76 -24.35
CA LEU A 823 26.90 -21.90 -23.97
C LEU A 823 25.45 -21.76 -24.45
N THR A 824 24.89 -22.86 -24.93
CA THR A 824 23.48 -22.94 -25.32
C THR A 824 22.81 -24.08 -24.57
N ALA A 825 21.72 -23.83 -23.94
CA ALA A 825 20.82 -24.83 -23.37
C ALA A 825 19.89 -25.36 -24.46
N ASN A 826 19.87 -26.67 -24.66
CA ASN A 826 19.01 -27.34 -25.64
C ASN A 826 17.83 -27.99 -24.94
N PHE A 827 16.63 -27.75 -25.45
CA PHE A 827 15.36 -28.31 -24.93
C PHE A 827 14.67 -29.07 -26.08
N LYS A 828 13.90 -30.11 -25.72
CA LYS A 828 13.10 -30.94 -26.64
C LYS A 828 11.62 -30.73 -26.45
#